data_4766d6c641f44e11e3cc372153815e11
#
_entry.id   4766d6c641f44e11e3cc372153815e11
#
_cell.length_a   1.000
_cell.length_b   1.000
_cell.length_c   1.000
_cell.angle_alpha   90.00
_cell.angle_beta   90.00
_cell.angle_gamma   90.00
#
_symmetry.space_group_name_H-M   'P 1'
#
loop_
_entity.id
_entity.type
_entity.pdbx_description
1 polymer ?
#
loop_
_entity_poly.entity_id
_entity_poly.type
_entity_poly.pdbx_seq_one_letter_code
_entity_poly.pdbx_strand_id
1 'polypeptide(L)'
;MTNKKYHTTLLFYLAAFFLPVLIMIGVLYSQKIYPGSERTILTSDGFHQYVIFATGLRNILHGDGSLFYTFTSGLGLNFYALTSYYLGSFLSPLYYFFTVNQMADAFYYITLLKFGLIGLSGAFSFKRLFTKVSRSFILCLSTGFALMSFATSQLEINTWLDAFILAPLIILGLHLLLRFNRRGLYFFSLTCLFIQNYYFGYMMAIFLTLYTIVQLITIKGWKSKILHFIDFGIVSILAGLSSAVMLLPTLLDLTTHGEKFTGASSLLTESTYYFDFFAKNLVGVYDTTKFGSIPMIYVGILPLILFLLFFISREIKLSLRLGYLLLVAFFIASFYLQPLDLFWQGMHAPNMFLHRYSWLLSLLTVLLAGETLNRIRKFSFKRLLLSFLGLSTAYLLTWIFQSHYSFIEPVSWLLSIAFLLAYAILFTSYFRQQIPGSVFRCFTFLFCIFELALSTYYVVGALGNEWVFPTREGYLRNMSAITKLVSKTKQANKTFYRTERLEAQTGNDSMKFNYNGISQFSSIRNTASSSTLDRLGFKSEGTNLNLRYQNNTIIADSLFGIKYNLSNFDLNKYGFNHVTSEKTMGLYQNNNASQLAILTDGIYNNIDFTVNTLDNQTSLLNTLSGLNSTYFKRAPSQLFDKDAKSLNQRVAKNVSNSNKDFVTITYQVIAPPHSQLYVSIPNISWSDDNNHSLSITVNGVTKNQVTDNTFDFFDLGYFETESMVTIKLSFPGNKAISFDNPSFYALDTQNYQIAMDTINERDSKVTTSKNKVFVDYSSKTNASLFFTIPYDKGWTATINHKKVKIQRAQKGFMKVDVPSGKGKVVLTFIPYGLKTGSLISLLASIIFCCYAYFIRKTTIIQKS
;
A
#
# COMPACT_ATOMS: atom_id res chain seq x y z
N MET A 1 -43.19 -27.36 9.72
CA MET A 1 -41.99 -27.14 10.56
C MET A 1 -40.72 -26.80 9.76
N THR A 2 -40.54 -27.32 8.57
CA THR A 2 -39.35 -27.05 7.71
C THR A 2 -39.19 -25.58 7.27
N ASN A 3 -40.25 -24.91 6.84
CA ASN A 3 -40.22 -23.50 6.39
C ASN A 3 -39.80 -22.54 7.51
N LYS A 4 -40.36 -22.65 8.72
CA LYS A 4 -40.05 -21.78 9.87
C LYS A 4 -38.56 -21.90 10.29
N LYS A 5 -37.96 -23.09 10.21
CA LYS A 5 -36.56 -23.33 10.52
C LYS A 5 -35.66 -22.76 9.45
N TYR A 6 -36.03 -22.80 8.19
CA TYR A 6 -35.32 -22.21 7.07
C TYR A 6 -35.31 -20.69 7.18
N HIS A 7 -36.46 -20.04 7.36
CA HIS A 7 -36.59 -18.60 7.53
C HIS A 7 -35.73 -18.06 8.70
N THR A 8 -35.79 -18.73 9.87
CA THR A 8 -35.00 -18.31 11.03
C THR A 8 -33.49 -18.47 10.82
N THR A 9 -33.05 -19.38 9.95
CA THR A 9 -31.64 -19.56 9.62
C THR A 9 -31.17 -18.52 8.60
N LEU A 10 -32.00 -18.20 7.60
CA LEU A 10 -31.72 -17.15 6.65
C LEU A 10 -31.60 -15.78 7.35
N LEU A 11 -32.57 -15.42 8.20
CA LEU A 11 -32.53 -14.19 8.99
C LEU A 11 -31.28 -14.08 9.86
N PHE A 12 -30.81 -15.19 10.43
CA PHE A 12 -29.58 -15.20 11.22
C PHE A 12 -28.36 -14.83 10.37
N TYR A 13 -28.22 -15.36 9.16
CA TYR A 13 -27.07 -15.05 8.28
C TYR A 13 -27.20 -13.66 7.66
N LEU A 14 -28.43 -13.21 7.34
CA LEU A 14 -28.68 -11.82 6.92
C LEU A 14 -28.29 -10.84 8.04
N ALA A 15 -28.69 -11.12 9.29
CA ALA A 15 -28.29 -10.30 10.41
C ALA A 15 -26.76 -10.27 10.58
N ALA A 16 -26.07 -11.41 10.43
CA ALA A 16 -24.62 -11.48 10.53
C ALA A 16 -23.90 -10.65 9.45
N PHE A 17 -24.51 -10.56 8.27
CA PHE A 17 -24.00 -9.70 7.20
C PHE A 17 -24.33 -8.22 7.44
N PHE A 18 -25.59 -7.90 7.72
CA PHE A 18 -26.04 -6.52 7.74
C PHE A 18 -25.69 -5.76 9.03
N LEU A 19 -25.49 -6.42 10.16
CA LEU A 19 -25.12 -5.72 11.42
C LEU A 19 -23.83 -4.91 11.28
N PRO A 20 -22.67 -5.47 10.88
CA PRO A 20 -21.45 -4.68 10.70
C PRO A 20 -21.59 -3.67 9.57
N VAL A 21 -22.34 -3.96 8.49
CA VAL A 21 -22.59 -3.02 7.40
C VAL A 21 -23.37 -1.80 7.88
N LEU A 22 -24.48 -2.00 8.61
CA LEU A 22 -25.32 -0.90 9.10
C LEU A 22 -24.57 -0.03 10.13
N ILE A 23 -23.78 -0.65 11.00
CA ILE A 23 -22.91 0.10 11.93
C ILE A 23 -21.91 0.95 11.16
N MET A 24 -21.21 0.38 10.19
CA MET A 24 -20.26 1.12 9.36
C MET A 24 -20.93 2.23 8.56
N ILE A 25 -22.10 1.99 7.99
CA ILE A 25 -22.88 3.04 7.29
C ILE A 25 -23.20 4.18 8.26
N GLY A 26 -23.71 3.87 9.46
CA GLY A 26 -24.04 4.88 10.47
C GLY A 26 -22.82 5.69 10.91
N VAL A 27 -21.70 5.03 11.14
CA VAL A 27 -20.43 5.66 11.54
C VAL A 27 -19.87 6.53 10.41
N LEU A 28 -19.79 6.03 9.19
CA LEU A 28 -19.32 6.81 8.04
C LEU A 28 -20.24 7.97 7.72
N TYR A 29 -21.56 7.80 7.85
CA TYR A 29 -22.54 8.88 7.69
C TYR A 29 -22.32 10.00 8.71
N SER A 30 -21.99 9.67 9.96
CA SER A 30 -21.69 10.68 10.99
C SER A 30 -20.44 11.48 10.67
N GLN A 31 -19.50 10.90 9.90
CA GLN A 31 -18.30 11.56 9.37
C GLN A 31 -18.56 12.29 8.04
N LYS A 32 -19.83 12.38 7.60
CA LYS A 32 -20.25 12.91 6.29
C LYS A 32 -19.65 12.13 5.10
N ILE A 33 -19.45 10.82 5.25
CA ILE A 33 -18.89 9.92 4.22
C ILE A 33 -20.01 8.98 3.76
N TYR A 34 -20.54 9.23 2.57
CA TYR A 34 -21.53 8.40 1.87
C TYR A 34 -21.47 8.70 0.37
N PRO A 35 -22.03 7.85 -0.51
CA PRO A 35 -22.01 8.10 -1.94
C PRO A 35 -22.60 9.46 -2.31
N GLY A 36 -21.86 10.24 -3.09
CA GLY A 36 -22.25 11.60 -3.46
C GLY A 36 -22.04 12.69 -2.41
N SER A 37 -21.54 12.35 -1.19
CA SER A 37 -21.30 13.34 -0.15
C SER A 37 -20.04 14.18 -0.42
N GLU A 38 -19.85 15.23 0.39
CA GLU A 38 -18.69 16.12 0.34
C GLU A 38 -17.37 15.39 0.60
N ARG A 39 -17.36 14.39 1.48
CA ARG A 39 -16.16 13.65 1.89
C ARG A 39 -16.15 12.26 1.27
N THR A 40 -14.95 11.69 1.15
CA THR A 40 -14.75 10.32 0.69
C THR A 40 -14.07 9.49 1.78
N ILE A 41 -14.21 8.17 1.71
CA ILE A 41 -13.52 7.22 2.60
C ILE A 41 -12.02 7.11 2.31
N LEU A 42 -11.55 7.74 1.25
CA LEU A 42 -10.17 7.63 0.74
C LEU A 42 -9.20 8.40 1.63
N THR A 43 -8.76 7.83 2.73
CA THR A 43 -7.72 8.44 3.56
C THR A 43 -6.36 7.84 3.25
N SER A 44 -5.27 8.59 3.46
CA SER A 44 -3.87 8.11 3.36
C SER A 44 -3.61 7.27 2.08
N ASP A 45 -3.14 6.04 2.23
CA ASP A 45 -2.88 5.10 1.12
C ASP A 45 -4.12 4.79 0.28
N GLY A 46 -5.32 4.88 0.85
CA GLY A 46 -6.58 4.77 0.10
C GLY A 46 -6.67 5.78 -1.03
N PHE A 47 -6.24 7.02 -0.79
CA PHE A 47 -6.24 8.11 -1.77
C PHE A 47 -5.05 8.04 -2.74
N HIS A 48 -3.84 7.77 -2.21
CA HIS A 48 -2.62 7.86 -3.00
C HIS A 48 -2.27 6.58 -3.76
N GLN A 49 -2.81 5.42 -3.35
CA GLN A 49 -2.46 4.10 -3.89
C GLN A 49 -3.70 3.27 -4.26
N TYR A 50 -4.49 2.79 -3.29
CA TYR A 50 -5.49 1.75 -3.51
C TYR A 50 -6.57 2.11 -4.54
N VAL A 51 -7.18 3.30 -4.45
CA VAL A 51 -8.20 3.72 -5.42
C VAL A 51 -7.61 3.93 -6.81
N ILE A 52 -6.35 4.37 -6.89
CA ILE A 52 -5.68 4.61 -8.17
C ILE A 52 -5.31 3.28 -8.83
N PHE A 53 -4.75 2.33 -8.08
CA PHE A 53 -4.45 1.00 -8.60
C PHE A 53 -5.72 0.26 -9.02
N ALA A 54 -6.81 0.42 -8.26
CA ALA A 54 -8.13 -0.07 -8.66
C ALA A 54 -8.63 0.59 -9.96
N THR A 55 -8.35 1.89 -10.15
CA THR A 55 -8.64 2.58 -11.42
C THR A 55 -7.80 2.00 -12.56
N GLY A 56 -6.53 1.72 -12.34
CA GLY A 56 -5.66 1.03 -13.28
C GLY A 56 -6.20 -0.35 -13.68
N LEU A 57 -6.59 -1.16 -12.71
CA LEU A 57 -7.23 -2.47 -12.95
C LEU A 57 -8.53 -2.32 -13.75
N ARG A 58 -9.39 -1.38 -13.36
CA ARG A 58 -10.62 -1.07 -14.09
C ARG A 58 -10.34 -0.76 -15.57
N ASN A 59 -9.37 0.08 -15.86
CA ASN A 59 -9.00 0.43 -17.23
C ASN A 59 -8.50 -0.80 -18.01
N ILE A 60 -7.70 -1.65 -17.39
CA ILE A 60 -7.24 -2.92 -17.98
C ILE A 60 -8.43 -3.84 -18.29
N LEU A 61 -9.39 -3.97 -17.39
CA LEU A 61 -10.59 -4.78 -17.60
C LEU A 61 -11.49 -4.24 -18.72
N HIS A 62 -11.42 -2.92 -19.02
CA HIS A 62 -12.08 -2.31 -20.18
C HIS A 62 -11.23 -2.37 -21.46
N GLY A 63 -10.08 -3.03 -21.44
CA GLY A 63 -9.23 -3.25 -22.63
C GLY A 63 -8.03 -2.32 -22.74
N ASP A 64 -7.88 -1.33 -21.83
CA ASP A 64 -6.79 -0.35 -21.85
C ASP A 64 -5.58 -0.87 -21.03
N GLY A 65 -4.79 -1.78 -21.59
CA GLY A 65 -3.56 -2.23 -20.97
C GLY A 65 -3.44 -3.74 -20.80
N SER A 66 -2.62 -4.20 -19.85
CA SER A 66 -2.32 -5.60 -19.58
C SER A 66 -2.25 -5.88 -18.09
N LEU A 67 -2.72 -7.05 -17.65
CA LEU A 67 -2.51 -7.56 -16.30
C LEU A 67 -1.04 -7.89 -15.99
N PHE A 68 -0.17 -7.90 -17.00
CA PHE A 68 1.24 -8.27 -16.83
C PHE A 68 2.14 -7.06 -16.67
N TYR A 69 1.95 -6.01 -17.46
CA TYR A 69 2.83 -4.85 -17.50
C TYR A 69 2.06 -3.56 -17.75
N THR A 70 2.48 -2.48 -17.08
CA THR A 70 1.93 -1.14 -17.28
C THR A 70 3.03 -0.13 -17.50
N PHE A 71 2.78 0.87 -18.35
CA PHE A 71 3.63 2.04 -18.55
C PHE A 71 3.11 3.27 -17.78
N THR A 72 2.05 3.10 -17.00
CA THR A 72 1.46 4.19 -16.20
C THR A 72 2.12 4.37 -14.83
N SER A 73 3.30 3.80 -14.59
CA SER A 73 4.03 3.90 -13.32
C SER A 73 5.51 3.59 -13.53
N GLY A 74 6.41 4.42 -13.02
CA GLY A 74 7.84 4.14 -12.87
C GLY A 74 8.62 3.85 -14.16
N LEU A 75 8.32 4.52 -15.29
CA LEU A 75 8.77 4.19 -16.65
C LEU A 75 8.22 2.88 -17.22
N GLY A 76 7.61 2.08 -16.40
CA GLY A 76 7.04 0.78 -16.66
C GLY A 76 7.21 -0.14 -15.45
N LEU A 77 6.15 -0.90 -15.12
CA LEU A 77 6.07 -1.71 -13.92
C LEU A 77 5.40 -3.05 -14.19
N ASN A 78 5.85 -4.08 -13.48
CA ASN A 78 5.20 -5.38 -13.40
C ASN A 78 3.83 -5.24 -12.70
N PHE A 79 2.74 -5.15 -13.49
CA PHE A 79 1.39 -4.97 -12.96
C PHE A 79 0.86 -6.23 -12.26
N TYR A 80 1.38 -7.40 -12.60
CA TYR A 80 1.01 -8.64 -11.93
C TYR A 80 1.50 -8.65 -10.48
N ALA A 81 2.74 -8.19 -10.25
CA ALA A 81 3.27 -8.00 -8.90
C ALA A 81 2.47 -6.93 -8.14
N LEU A 82 2.11 -5.82 -8.79
CA LEU A 82 1.24 -4.81 -8.20
C LEU A 82 -0.12 -5.41 -7.77
N THR A 83 -0.70 -6.25 -8.63
CA THR A 83 -1.97 -6.96 -8.33
C THR A 83 -1.83 -7.86 -7.11
N SER A 84 -0.72 -8.58 -6.95
CA SER A 84 -0.52 -9.50 -5.83
C SER A 84 -0.52 -8.82 -4.46
N TYR A 85 -0.13 -7.55 -4.40
CA TYR A 85 -0.05 -6.80 -3.15
C TYR A 85 -1.27 -5.90 -2.92
N TYR A 86 -1.71 -5.15 -3.94
CA TYR A 86 -2.75 -4.12 -3.79
C TYR A 86 -4.14 -4.52 -4.28
N LEU A 87 -4.23 -5.49 -5.21
CA LEU A 87 -5.45 -5.80 -5.95
C LEU A 87 -5.82 -7.29 -5.91
N GLY A 88 -5.14 -8.07 -5.05
CA GLY A 88 -5.35 -9.52 -4.95
C GLY A 88 -6.73 -9.97 -4.47
N SER A 89 -7.58 -9.05 -4.01
CA SER A 89 -8.95 -9.33 -3.59
C SER A 89 -9.78 -9.93 -4.74
N PHE A 90 -10.49 -11.04 -4.48
CA PHE A 90 -11.47 -11.58 -5.43
C PHE A 90 -12.65 -10.65 -5.68
N LEU A 91 -12.78 -9.57 -4.90
CA LEU A 91 -13.77 -8.52 -5.11
C LEU A 91 -13.24 -7.38 -6.01
N SER A 92 -11.93 -7.32 -6.26
CA SER A 92 -11.34 -6.27 -7.11
C SER A 92 -11.95 -6.19 -8.52
N PRO A 93 -12.36 -7.29 -9.18
CA PRO A 93 -13.06 -7.20 -10.47
C PRO A 93 -14.37 -6.39 -10.44
N LEU A 94 -14.99 -6.18 -9.27
CA LEU A 94 -16.19 -5.35 -9.13
C LEU A 94 -15.96 -3.88 -9.49
N TYR A 95 -14.72 -3.40 -9.45
CA TYR A 95 -14.38 -2.05 -9.92
C TYR A 95 -14.71 -1.83 -11.41
N TYR A 96 -14.83 -2.89 -12.19
CA TYR A 96 -15.26 -2.84 -13.58
C TYR A 96 -16.57 -2.06 -13.78
N PHE A 97 -17.53 -2.22 -12.88
CA PHE A 97 -18.89 -1.65 -13.01
C PHE A 97 -18.97 -0.14 -12.70
N PHE A 98 -17.88 0.49 -12.27
CA PHE A 98 -17.87 1.89 -11.90
C PHE A 98 -17.11 2.74 -12.93
N THR A 99 -17.55 3.98 -13.12
CA THR A 99 -16.79 4.96 -13.89
C THR A 99 -15.59 5.50 -13.10
N VAL A 100 -14.60 6.09 -13.77
CA VAL A 100 -13.43 6.67 -13.10
C VAL A 100 -13.82 7.72 -12.05
N ASN A 101 -14.87 8.50 -12.31
CA ASN A 101 -15.37 9.50 -11.37
C ASN A 101 -16.05 8.89 -10.13
N GLN A 102 -16.51 7.65 -10.23
CA GLN A 102 -17.20 6.92 -9.15
C GLN A 102 -16.26 6.00 -8.35
N MET A 103 -14.95 6.01 -8.63
CA MET A 103 -14.04 5.07 -7.97
C MET A 103 -13.96 5.27 -6.45
N ALA A 104 -14.16 6.48 -5.93
CA ALA A 104 -14.27 6.73 -4.50
C ALA A 104 -15.51 6.05 -3.89
N ASP A 105 -16.64 6.10 -4.60
CA ASP A 105 -17.87 5.42 -4.17
C ASP A 105 -17.74 3.90 -4.32
N ALA A 106 -17.06 3.42 -5.36
CA ALA A 106 -16.75 2.00 -5.51
C ALA A 106 -15.92 1.46 -4.33
N PHE A 107 -14.92 2.23 -3.89
CA PHE A 107 -14.11 1.88 -2.73
C PHE A 107 -14.96 1.81 -1.45
N TYR A 108 -15.89 2.75 -1.25
CA TYR A 108 -16.86 2.74 -0.16
C TYR A 108 -17.74 1.48 -0.18
N TYR A 109 -18.39 1.16 -1.32
CA TYR A 109 -19.27 0.00 -1.42
C TYR A 109 -18.52 -1.32 -1.19
N ILE A 110 -17.34 -1.46 -1.77
CA ILE A 110 -16.53 -2.68 -1.61
C ILE A 110 -16.05 -2.82 -0.16
N THR A 111 -15.71 -1.73 0.51
CA THR A 111 -15.35 -1.76 1.94
C THR A 111 -16.53 -2.24 2.79
N LEU A 112 -17.73 -1.71 2.59
CA LEU A 112 -18.93 -2.16 3.28
C LEU A 112 -19.26 -3.63 3.01
N LEU A 113 -19.15 -4.06 1.75
CA LEU A 113 -19.34 -5.46 1.37
C LEU A 113 -18.37 -6.37 2.12
N LYS A 114 -17.11 -5.97 2.26
CA LYS A 114 -16.10 -6.74 3.00
C LYS A 114 -16.46 -6.86 4.49
N PHE A 115 -16.87 -5.78 5.15
CA PHE A 115 -17.34 -5.86 6.54
C PHE A 115 -18.53 -6.81 6.71
N GLY A 116 -19.49 -6.79 5.79
CA GLY A 116 -20.59 -7.74 5.77
C GLY A 116 -20.14 -9.18 5.59
N LEU A 117 -19.19 -9.43 4.69
CA LEU A 117 -18.64 -10.76 4.45
C LEU A 117 -17.82 -11.29 5.64
N ILE A 118 -17.09 -10.41 6.38
CA ILE A 118 -16.39 -10.81 7.62
C ILE A 118 -17.41 -11.26 8.67
N GLY A 119 -18.49 -10.50 8.88
CA GLY A 119 -19.56 -10.88 9.80
C GLY A 119 -20.22 -12.19 9.41
N LEU A 120 -20.53 -12.37 8.12
CA LEU A 120 -21.15 -13.58 7.58
C LEU A 120 -20.23 -14.81 7.72
N SER A 121 -18.96 -14.72 7.31
CA SER A 121 -17.99 -15.82 7.41
C SER A 121 -17.71 -16.19 8.86
N GLY A 122 -17.63 -15.17 9.75
CA GLY A 122 -17.52 -15.34 11.18
C GLY A 122 -18.71 -16.14 11.74
N ALA A 123 -19.95 -15.68 11.49
CA ALA A 123 -21.15 -16.35 11.95
C ALA A 123 -21.29 -17.76 11.39
N PHE A 124 -20.97 -17.97 10.11
CA PHE A 124 -20.97 -19.28 9.47
C PHE A 124 -19.99 -20.25 10.15
N SER A 125 -18.79 -19.79 10.45
CA SER A 125 -17.73 -20.60 11.04
C SER A 125 -17.96 -20.82 12.53
N PHE A 126 -18.25 -19.78 13.30
CA PHE A 126 -18.42 -19.86 14.75
C PHE A 126 -19.66 -20.69 15.13
N LYS A 127 -20.76 -20.61 14.35
CA LYS A 127 -21.93 -21.47 14.58
C LYS A 127 -21.63 -22.95 14.42
N ARG A 128 -20.69 -23.32 13.54
CA ARG A 128 -20.27 -24.71 13.33
C ARG A 128 -19.21 -25.15 14.32
N LEU A 129 -18.34 -24.24 14.74
CA LEU A 129 -17.34 -24.52 15.78
C LEU A 129 -17.99 -24.66 17.16
N PHE A 130 -18.93 -23.76 17.49
CA PHE A 130 -19.56 -23.63 18.80
C PHE A 130 -21.05 -24.03 18.75
N THR A 131 -21.29 -25.31 18.56
CA THR A 131 -22.64 -25.87 18.31
C THR A 131 -23.67 -25.63 19.42
N LYS A 132 -23.20 -25.46 20.68
CA LYS A 132 -24.05 -25.22 21.86
C LYS A 132 -24.33 -23.75 22.13
N VAL A 133 -23.64 -22.84 21.43
CA VAL A 133 -23.78 -21.40 21.62
C VAL A 133 -25.03 -20.88 20.90
N SER A 134 -25.79 -20.01 21.59
CA SER A 134 -26.99 -19.39 21.02
C SER A 134 -26.65 -18.48 19.83
N ARG A 135 -27.61 -18.28 18.93
CA ARG A 135 -27.43 -17.43 17.76
C ARG A 135 -27.09 -15.99 18.13
N SER A 136 -27.66 -15.45 19.20
CA SER A 136 -27.36 -14.08 19.67
C SER A 136 -25.90 -13.91 20.02
N PHE A 137 -25.31 -14.83 20.81
CA PHE A 137 -23.91 -14.79 21.13
C PHE A 137 -22.98 -15.00 19.92
N ILE A 138 -23.38 -15.85 18.96
CA ILE A 138 -22.64 -15.99 17.71
C ILE A 138 -22.64 -14.67 16.94
N LEU A 139 -23.76 -13.96 16.89
CA LEU A 139 -23.83 -12.62 16.27
C LEU A 139 -22.93 -11.62 17.01
N CYS A 140 -22.93 -11.61 18.35
CA CYS A 140 -21.99 -10.77 19.12
C CYS A 140 -20.52 -11.05 18.73
N LEU A 141 -20.12 -12.32 18.73
CA LEU A 141 -18.75 -12.72 18.42
C LEU A 141 -18.36 -12.41 16.96
N SER A 142 -19.25 -12.66 16.01
CA SER A 142 -18.99 -12.39 14.58
C SER A 142 -18.97 -10.90 14.27
N THR A 143 -19.86 -10.10 14.87
CA THR A 143 -19.85 -8.64 14.72
C THR A 143 -18.63 -8.03 15.42
N GLY A 144 -18.28 -8.50 16.61
CA GLY A 144 -17.06 -8.07 17.32
C GLY A 144 -15.78 -8.36 16.53
N PHE A 145 -15.70 -9.50 15.86
CA PHE A 145 -14.59 -9.79 14.96
C PHE A 145 -14.60 -8.92 13.71
N ALA A 146 -15.79 -8.70 13.11
CA ALA A 146 -15.90 -7.84 11.93
C ALA A 146 -15.51 -6.38 12.22
N LEU A 147 -15.91 -5.86 13.38
CA LEU A 147 -15.66 -4.48 13.82
C LEU A 147 -14.49 -4.37 14.81
N MET A 148 -13.58 -5.33 14.82
CA MET A 148 -12.37 -5.25 15.65
C MET A 148 -11.59 -3.97 15.35
N SER A 149 -10.95 -3.39 16.37
CA SER A 149 -10.24 -2.11 16.24
C SER A 149 -9.18 -2.13 15.12
N PHE A 150 -8.52 -3.27 14.90
CA PHE A 150 -7.58 -3.42 13.80
C PHE A 150 -8.24 -3.20 12.43
N ALA A 151 -9.44 -3.71 12.20
CA ALA A 151 -10.14 -3.56 10.92
C ALA A 151 -10.69 -2.13 10.72
N THR A 152 -11.17 -1.50 11.79
CA THR A 152 -11.80 -0.18 11.73
C THR A 152 -10.80 0.98 11.77
N SER A 153 -9.58 0.76 12.29
CA SER A 153 -8.49 1.74 12.27
C SER A 153 -7.64 1.72 10.99
N GLN A 154 -7.88 0.77 10.06
CA GLN A 154 -7.07 0.55 8.86
C GLN A 154 -7.93 0.64 7.59
N LEU A 155 -8.91 1.56 7.55
CA LEU A 155 -9.85 1.70 6.43
C LEU A 155 -9.17 2.07 5.11
N GLU A 156 -8.02 2.72 5.18
CA GLU A 156 -7.19 3.09 4.04
C GLU A 156 -6.61 1.87 3.29
N ILE A 157 -6.47 0.71 3.97
CA ILE A 157 -5.86 -0.50 3.41
C ILE A 157 -6.92 -1.60 3.21
N ASN A 158 -7.81 -1.36 2.28
CA ASN A 158 -8.99 -2.17 2.01
C ASN A 158 -8.69 -3.67 1.77
N THR A 159 -7.52 -4.03 1.19
CA THR A 159 -7.18 -5.43 0.88
C THR A 159 -6.88 -6.28 2.11
N TRP A 160 -6.59 -5.69 3.26
CA TRP A 160 -6.37 -6.45 4.49
C TRP A 160 -7.67 -7.10 5.00
N LEU A 161 -8.82 -6.47 4.72
CA LEU A 161 -10.14 -6.99 5.11
C LEU A 161 -10.43 -8.38 4.50
N ASP A 162 -9.84 -8.72 3.35
CA ASP A 162 -10.01 -10.04 2.72
C ASP A 162 -9.45 -11.17 3.58
N ALA A 163 -8.36 -10.92 4.30
CA ALA A 163 -7.80 -11.90 5.23
C ALA A 163 -8.78 -12.21 6.37
N PHE A 164 -9.53 -11.20 6.84
CA PHE A 164 -10.50 -11.37 7.91
C PHE A 164 -11.77 -12.08 7.43
N ILE A 165 -12.11 -12.00 6.14
CA ILE A 165 -13.18 -12.81 5.54
C ILE A 165 -12.78 -14.30 5.55
N LEU A 166 -11.53 -14.61 5.22
CA LEU A 166 -11.05 -16.00 5.07
C LEU A 166 -10.65 -16.64 6.39
N ALA A 167 -10.17 -15.88 7.37
CA ALA A 167 -9.64 -16.41 8.63
C ALA A 167 -10.64 -17.30 9.39
N PRO A 168 -11.92 -16.93 9.60
CA PRO A 168 -12.88 -17.84 10.26
C PRO A 168 -13.12 -19.12 9.46
N LEU A 169 -13.10 -19.08 8.13
CA LEU A 169 -13.25 -20.25 7.27
C LEU A 169 -12.04 -21.18 7.36
N ILE A 170 -10.83 -20.61 7.41
CA ILE A 170 -9.58 -21.37 7.60
C ILE A 170 -9.60 -22.10 8.95
N ILE A 171 -9.99 -21.40 10.03
CA ILE A 171 -10.11 -22.01 11.37
C ILE A 171 -11.15 -23.13 11.38
N LEU A 172 -12.33 -22.90 10.79
CA LEU A 172 -13.33 -23.96 10.64
C LEU A 172 -12.77 -25.13 9.83
N GLY A 173 -12.11 -24.85 8.70
CA GLY A 173 -11.48 -25.85 7.85
C GLY A 173 -10.44 -26.67 8.59
N LEU A 174 -9.59 -26.03 9.41
CA LEU A 174 -8.60 -26.70 10.25
C LEU A 174 -9.28 -27.63 11.29
N HIS A 175 -10.34 -27.17 11.94
CA HIS A 175 -11.09 -28.02 12.87
C HIS A 175 -11.75 -29.22 12.16
N LEU A 176 -12.26 -29.03 10.94
CA LEU A 176 -12.82 -30.10 10.12
C LEU A 176 -11.72 -31.12 9.72
N LEU A 177 -10.51 -30.65 9.41
CA LEU A 177 -9.35 -31.49 9.13
C LEU A 177 -8.98 -32.31 10.37
N LEU A 178 -8.75 -31.67 11.52
CA LEU A 178 -8.26 -32.32 12.74
C LEU A 178 -9.27 -33.25 13.40
N ARG A 179 -10.59 -32.97 13.28
CA ARG A 179 -11.62 -33.74 14.00
C ARG A 179 -12.44 -34.68 13.11
N PHE A 180 -12.56 -34.38 11.84
CA PHE A 180 -13.45 -35.08 10.90
C PHE A 180 -12.75 -35.55 9.63
N ASN A 181 -11.42 -35.41 9.54
CA ASN A 181 -10.63 -35.77 8.37
C ASN A 181 -11.14 -35.11 7.05
N ARG A 182 -11.74 -33.89 7.15
CA ARG A 182 -12.28 -33.14 6.02
C ARG A 182 -11.34 -31.99 5.67
N ARG A 183 -10.59 -32.11 4.58
CA ARG A 183 -9.47 -31.25 4.21
C ARG A 183 -9.83 -30.08 3.29
N GLY A 184 -10.93 -30.23 2.50
CA GLY A 184 -11.23 -29.34 1.40
C GLY A 184 -11.40 -27.87 1.77
N LEU A 185 -12.16 -27.56 2.85
CA LEU A 185 -12.38 -26.18 3.27
C LEU A 185 -11.06 -25.52 3.72
N TYR A 186 -10.24 -26.25 4.48
CA TYR A 186 -8.95 -25.75 4.95
C TYR A 186 -8.02 -25.44 3.76
N PHE A 187 -7.85 -26.42 2.86
CA PHE A 187 -7.03 -26.26 1.67
C PHE A 187 -7.48 -25.08 0.82
N PHE A 188 -8.76 -25.03 0.46
CA PHE A 188 -9.27 -24.00 -0.44
C PHE A 188 -9.18 -22.59 0.19
N SER A 189 -9.62 -22.42 1.44
CA SER A 189 -9.61 -21.10 2.07
C SER A 189 -8.19 -20.58 2.34
N LEU A 190 -7.24 -21.47 2.67
CA LEU A 190 -5.84 -21.11 2.85
C LEU A 190 -5.16 -20.76 1.51
N THR A 191 -5.42 -21.54 0.46
CA THR A 191 -4.95 -21.22 -0.90
C THR A 191 -5.46 -19.84 -1.35
N CYS A 192 -6.76 -19.56 -1.13
CA CYS A 192 -7.34 -18.26 -1.43
C CYS A 192 -6.63 -17.13 -0.68
N LEU A 193 -6.32 -17.33 0.61
CA LEU A 193 -5.61 -16.31 1.39
C LEU A 193 -4.22 -16.02 0.83
N PHE A 194 -3.44 -17.05 0.49
CA PHE A 194 -2.12 -16.86 -0.11
C PHE A 194 -2.17 -16.16 -1.47
N ILE A 195 -3.22 -16.41 -2.27
CA ILE A 195 -3.40 -15.71 -3.55
C ILE A 195 -3.79 -14.25 -3.34
N GLN A 196 -4.72 -13.97 -2.40
CA GLN A 196 -5.24 -12.62 -2.18
C GLN A 196 -4.25 -11.72 -1.45
N ASN A 197 -3.55 -12.27 -0.46
CA ASN A 197 -2.64 -11.50 0.37
C ASN A 197 -1.58 -12.43 0.98
N TYR A 198 -0.45 -12.57 0.30
CA TYR A 198 0.63 -13.44 0.74
C TYR A 198 1.22 -13.02 2.09
N TYR A 199 1.22 -11.72 2.40
CA TYR A 199 1.80 -11.18 3.62
C TYR A 199 0.97 -11.56 4.85
N PHE A 200 -0.34 -11.39 4.81
CA PHE A 200 -1.26 -11.89 5.84
C PHE A 200 -1.35 -13.41 5.84
N GLY A 201 -1.17 -14.03 4.68
CA GLY A 201 -1.03 -15.48 4.55
C GLY A 201 0.16 -16.03 5.33
N TYR A 202 1.31 -15.36 5.30
CA TYR A 202 2.50 -15.70 6.09
C TYR A 202 2.20 -15.63 7.60
N MET A 203 1.63 -14.54 8.09
CA MET A 203 1.23 -14.38 9.49
C MET A 203 0.23 -15.45 9.92
N MET A 204 -0.75 -15.72 9.06
CA MET A 204 -1.75 -16.79 9.32
C MET A 204 -1.09 -18.17 9.37
N ALA A 205 -0.10 -18.47 8.54
CA ALA A 205 0.59 -19.77 8.56
C ALA A 205 1.35 -19.99 9.88
N ILE A 206 2.03 -18.97 10.41
CA ILE A 206 2.66 -19.02 11.73
C ILE A 206 1.60 -19.31 12.80
N PHE A 207 0.53 -18.52 12.80
CA PHE A 207 -0.56 -18.69 13.77
C PHE A 207 -1.18 -20.09 13.71
N LEU A 208 -1.49 -20.60 12.52
CA LEU A 208 -2.08 -21.92 12.33
C LEU A 208 -1.17 -23.03 12.85
N THR A 209 0.13 -22.91 12.69
CA THR A 209 1.11 -23.86 13.21
C THR A 209 1.05 -23.92 14.73
N LEU A 210 1.14 -22.77 15.39
CA LEU A 210 1.07 -22.66 16.85
C LEU A 210 -0.30 -23.09 17.39
N TYR A 211 -1.36 -22.63 16.75
CA TYR A 211 -2.73 -22.99 17.11
C TYR A 211 -3.00 -24.50 16.96
N THR A 212 -2.47 -25.12 15.89
CA THR A 212 -2.58 -26.57 15.67
C THR A 212 -1.88 -27.35 16.81
N ILE A 213 -0.67 -26.94 17.21
CA ILE A 213 0.04 -27.56 18.32
C ILE A 213 -0.83 -27.56 19.59
N VAL A 214 -1.49 -26.44 19.90
CA VAL A 214 -2.42 -26.35 21.04
C VAL A 214 -3.65 -27.26 20.84
N GLN A 215 -4.21 -27.32 19.63
CA GLN A 215 -5.37 -28.18 19.34
C GLN A 215 -5.04 -29.67 19.46
N LEU A 216 -3.82 -30.11 19.16
CA LEU A 216 -3.36 -31.47 19.30
C LEU A 216 -3.39 -31.96 20.77
N ILE A 217 -3.42 -31.06 21.75
CA ILE A 217 -3.62 -31.42 23.17
C ILE A 217 -4.96 -32.14 23.37
N THR A 218 -5.97 -31.83 22.57
CA THR A 218 -7.31 -32.42 22.64
C THR A 218 -7.38 -33.86 22.05
N ILE A 219 -6.39 -34.25 21.25
CA ILE A 219 -6.32 -35.55 20.57
C ILE A 219 -5.65 -36.55 21.50
N LYS A 220 -6.22 -37.76 21.60
CA LYS A 220 -5.67 -38.85 22.40
C LYS A 220 -4.62 -39.63 21.60
N GLY A 221 -3.56 -40.08 22.28
CA GLY A 221 -2.52 -40.90 21.70
C GLY A 221 -1.46 -40.13 20.92
N TRP A 222 -0.17 -40.41 21.21
CA TRP A 222 0.95 -39.70 20.63
C TRP A 222 1.05 -39.92 19.10
N LYS A 223 0.89 -41.17 18.64
CA LYS A 223 0.89 -41.51 17.22
C LYS A 223 -0.17 -40.74 16.44
N SER A 224 -1.39 -40.63 17.01
CA SER A 224 -2.49 -39.90 16.41
C SER A 224 -2.18 -38.42 16.30
N LYS A 225 -1.56 -37.81 17.32
CA LYS A 225 -1.14 -36.40 17.28
C LYS A 225 -0.16 -36.13 16.16
N ILE A 226 0.87 -36.97 16.01
CA ILE A 226 1.86 -36.85 14.94
C ILE A 226 1.21 -36.95 13.56
N LEU A 227 0.31 -37.95 13.36
CA LEU A 227 -0.37 -38.13 12.08
C LEU A 227 -1.25 -36.91 11.70
N HIS A 228 -1.97 -36.34 12.68
CA HIS A 228 -2.76 -35.12 12.41
C HIS A 228 -1.87 -33.89 12.14
N PHE A 229 -0.71 -33.80 12.80
CA PHE A 229 0.23 -32.73 12.53
C PHE A 229 0.87 -32.85 11.14
N ILE A 230 1.22 -34.07 10.74
CA ILE A 230 1.72 -34.35 9.37
C ILE A 230 0.64 -34.04 8.34
N ASP A 231 -0.61 -34.49 8.55
CA ASP A 231 -1.74 -34.20 7.66
C ASP A 231 -1.96 -32.67 7.53
N PHE A 232 -1.95 -31.94 8.64
CA PHE A 232 -1.96 -30.47 8.65
C PHE A 232 -0.82 -29.90 7.81
N GLY A 233 0.42 -30.38 8.01
CA GLY A 233 1.61 -29.93 7.28
C GLY A 233 1.48 -30.17 5.76
N ILE A 234 1.09 -31.38 5.37
CA ILE A 234 0.91 -31.75 3.96
C ILE A 234 -0.13 -30.84 3.29
N VAL A 235 -1.31 -30.69 3.91
CA VAL A 235 -2.38 -29.86 3.34
C VAL A 235 -1.99 -28.37 3.29
N SER A 236 -1.26 -27.88 4.30
CA SER A 236 -0.78 -26.49 4.32
C SER A 236 0.26 -26.22 3.23
N ILE A 237 1.22 -27.15 3.04
CA ILE A 237 2.23 -27.05 1.97
C ILE A 237 1.56 -27.12 0.59
N LEU A 238 0.61 -28.06 0.40
CA LEU A 238 -0.13 -28.15 -0.87
C LEU A 238 -0.97 -26.90 -1.14
N ALA A 239 -1.55 -26.26 -0.12
CA ALA A 239 -2.24 -24.99 -0.27
C ALA A 239 -1.28 -23.86 -0.70
N GLY A 240 -0.10 -23.79 -0.09
CA GLY A 240 0.95 -22.84 -0.47
C GLY A 240 1.46 -23.08 -1.89
N LEU A 241 1.74 -24.35 -2.26
CA LEU A 241 2.15 -24.69 -3.62
C LEU A 241 1.04 -24.45 -4.66
N SER A 242 -0.23 -24.65 -4.29
CA SER A 242 -1.37 -24.36 -5.18
C SER A 242 -1.57 -22.88 -5.42
N SER A 243 -1.02 -22.02 -4.59
CA SER A 243 -1.00 -20.56 -4.79
C SER A 243 0.26 -20.06 -5.52
N ALA A 244 1.16 -20.97 -5.97
CA ALA A 244 2.44 -20.61 -6.60
C ALA A 244 2.27 -19.81 -7.89
N VAL A 245 1.12 -19.88 -8.54
CA VAL A 245 0.78 -19.03 -9.70
C VAL A 245 0.90 -17.54 -9.34
N MET A 246 0.53 -17.15 -8.13
CA MET A 246 0.68 -15.79 -7.62
C MET A 246 1.98 -15.63 -6.79
N LEU A 247 2.24 -16.56 -5.87
CA LEU A 247 3.36 -16.44 -4.93
C LEU A 247 4.72 -16.46 -5.61
N LEU A 248 4.97 -17.37 -6.56
CA LEU A 248 6.30 -17.49 -7.16
C LEU A 248 6.72 -16.26 -7.97
N PRO A 249 5.88 -15.72 -8.88
CA PRO A 249 6.21 -14.47 -9.57
C PRO A 249 6.39 -13.30 -8.60
N THR A 250 5.57 -13.22 -7.55
CA THR A 250 5.66 -12.16 -6.54
C THR A 250 6.96 -12.24 -5.75
N LEU A 251 7.34 -13.42 -5.26
CA LEU A 251 8.60 -13.62 -4.54
C LEU A 251 9.81 -13.29 -5.40
N LEU A 252 9.78 -13.63 -6.69
CA LEU A 252 10.85 -13.31 -7.61
C LEU A 252 10.91 -11.80 -7.92
N ASP A 253 9.77 -11.13 -7.99
CA ASP A 253 9.68 -9.68 -8.17
C ASP A 253 10.22 -8.93 -6.94
N LEU A 254 9.88 -9.37 -5.73
CA LEU A 254 10.40 -8.79 -4.48
C LEU A 254 11.93 -8.72 -4.43
N THR A 255 12.64 -9.62 -5.11
CA THR A 255 14.11 -9.55 -5.21
C THR A 255 14.61 -8.32 -5.96
N THR A 256 13.74 -7.62 -6.69
CA THR A 256 14.07 -6.38 -7.42
C THR A 256 13.79 -5.11 -6.61
N HIS A 257 13.14 -5.23 -5.44
CA HIS A 257 12.73 -4.08 -4.62
C HIS A 257 13.88 -3.50 -3.78
N GLY A 258 15.01 -4.23 -3.69
CA GLY A 258 16.17 -3.77 -2.95
C GLY A 258 16.03 -3.79 -1.43
N GLU A 259 14.94 -4.35 -0.92
CA GLU A 259 14.74 -4.50 0.52
C GLU A 259 15.71 -5.54 1.09
N LYS A 260 16.28 -5.21 2.24
CA LYS A 260 17.17 -6.09 3.00
C LYS A 260 16.44 -6.56 4.25
N PHE A 261 16.83 -7.73 4.74
CA PHE A 261 16.38 -8.16 6.06
C PHE A 261 16.78 -7.14 7.12
N THR A 262 15.84 -6.75 7.95
CA THR A 262 16.07 -5.85 9.07
C THR A 262 16.57 -6.67 10.24
N GLY A 263 17.80 -6.45 10.69
CA GLY A 263 18.29 -6.98 11.96
C GLY A 263 17.60 -6.25 13.12
N ALA A 264 17.41 -6.96 14.25
CA ALA A 264 16.93 -6.30 15.46
C ALA A 264 17.97 -5.28 15.94
N SER A 265 17.59 -4.03 16.05
CA SER A 265 18.43 -2.94 16.55
C SER A 265 18.36 -2.79 18.06
N SER A 266 17.30 -3.29 18.66
CA SER A 266 17.06 -3.31 20.11
C SER A 266 16.36 -4.59 20.53
N LEU A 267 16.35 -4.89 21.82
CA LEU A 267 15.58 -6.02 22.35
C LEU A 267 14.08 -5.72 22.41
N LEU A 268 13.72 -4.47 22.76
CA LEU A 268 12.34 -4.03 22.93
C LEU A 268 11.87 -3.24 21.70
N THR A 269 10.59 -3.34 21.41
CA THR A 269 9.90 -2.51 20.44
C THR A 269 9.73 -1.08 20.97
N GLU A 270 9.58 -0.10 20.07
CA GLU A 270 9.33 1.28 20.43
C GLU A 270 7.93 1.45 21.05
N SER A 271 7.81 2.45 21.93
CA SER A 271 6.55 2.96 22.47
C SER A 271 5.69 1.98 23.27
N THR A 272 6.22 0.81 23.67
CA THR A 272 5.47 -0.17 24.47
C THR A 272 5.60 0.08 25.96
N TYR A 273 4.49 -0.16 26.71
CA TYR A 273 4.44 -0.07 28.16
C TYR A 273 3.64 -1.24 28.75
N TYR A 274 3.75 -1.49 30.04
CA TYR A 274 3.28 -2.73 30.70
C TYR A 274 1.79 -3.02 30.58
N PHE A 275 0.93 -2.03 30.36
CA PHE A 275 -0.53 -2.17 30.33
C PHE A 275 -1.14 -1.98 28.94
N ASP A 276 -0.36 -2.00 27.88
CA ASP A 276 -0.81 -1.81 26.48
C ASP A 276 -1.95 -2.73 26.08
N PHE A 277 -1.88 -4.01 26.49
CA PHE A 277 -2.97 -4.97 26.25
C PHE A 277 -4.30 -4.48 26.79
N PHE A 278 -4.32 -3.88 27.98
CA PHE A 278 -5.55 -3.41 28.61
C PHE A 278 -5.93 -2.01 28.10
N ALA A 279 -4.97 -1.14 27.88
CA ALA A 279 -5.19 0.18 27.28
C ALA A 279 -5.91 0.06 25.92
N LYS A 280 -5.47 -0.90 25.08
CA LYS A 280 -6.07 -1.15 23.77
C LYS A 280 -7.33 -1.99 23.79
N ASN A 281 -7.78 -2.44 24.96
CA ASN A 281 -9.06 -3.10 25.15
C ASN A 281 -10.12 -2.20 25.82
N LEU A 282 -9.89 -0.90 25.86
CA LEU A 282 -10.91 0.10 26.20
C LEU A 282 -11.76 0.46 24.98
N VAL A 283 -13.00 0.87 25.22
CA VAL A 283 -13.96 1.21 24.16
C VAL A 283 -13.49 2.47 23.40
N GLY A 284 -13.39 2.37 22.09
CA GLY A 284 -13.13 3.51 21.20
C GLY A 284 -11.72 4.05 21.22
N VAL A 285 -10.76 3.33 21.81
CA VAL A 285 -9.38 3.80 21.91
C VAL A 285 -8.68 3.68 20.57
N TYR A 286 -8.11 4.80 20.16
CA TYR A 286 -7.22 4.94 19.00
C TYR A 286 -5.96 5.71 19.46
N ASP A 287 -4.78 5.29 19.02
CA ASP A 287 -3.53 6.05 19.22
C ASP A 287 -3.06 6.65 17.89
N THR A 288 -2.49 5.82 17.03
CA THR A 288 -2.02 6.21 15.71
C THR A 288 -1.88 4.97 14.81
N THR A 289 -1.88 5.15 13.50
CA THR A 289 -1.42 4.14 12.53
C THR A 289 -0.01 4.45 12.02
N LYS A 290 0.60 5.56 12.45
CA LYS A 290 1.99 5.95 12.15
C LYS A 290 2.98 5.18 13.04
N PHE A 291 4.22 5.64 13.08
CA PHE A 291 5.23 5.13 14.00
C PHE A 291 4.84 5.38 15.46
N GLY A 292 5.28 4.50 16.36
CA GLY A 292 4.97 4.60 17.80
C GLY A 292 3.61 4.04 18.19
N SER A 293 2.85 3.42 17.27
CA SER A 293 1.57 2.78 17.59
C SER A 293 1.76 1.52 18.44
N ILE A 294 0.82 1.26 19.33
CA ILE A 294 0.71 0.01 20.06
C ILE A 294 -0.40 -0.88 19.47
N PRO A 295 -0.40 -2.21 19.73
CA PRO A 295 -1.25 -3.16 18.99
C PRO A 295 -2.76 -2.88 19.09
N MET A 296 -3.47 -2.81 17.98
CA MET A 296 -4.92 -2.69 17.89
C MET A 296 -5.58 -4.06 18.06
N ILE A 297 -6.21 -4.33 19.21
CA ILE A 297 -6.69 -5.68 19.59
C ILE A 297 -8.12 -5.75 20.14
N TYR A 298 -8.84 -4.63 20.22
CA TYR A 298 -10.19 -4.60 20.77
C TYR A 298 -11.21 -5.35 19.91
N VAL A 299 -12.04 -6.17 20.54
CA VAL A 299 -13.13 -6.95 19.91
C VAL A 299 -14.43 -6.92 20.73
N GLY A 300 -14.49 -6.08 21.75
CA GLY A 300 -15.60 -5.95 22.69
C GLY A 300 -15.27 -6.45 24.10
N ILE A 301 -15.87 -5.81 25.11
CA ILE A 301 -15.70 -6.16 26.52
C ILE A 301 -16.27 -7.55 26.83
N LEU A 302 -17.43 -7.90 26.21
CA LEU A 302 -18.01 -9.22 26.40
C LEU A 302 -17.09 -10.37 25.96
N PRO A 303 -16.51 -10.37 24.74
CA PRO A 303 -15.48 -11.35 24.37
C PRO A 303 -14.28 -11.36 25.31
N LEU A 304 -13.84 -10.21 25.80
CA LEU A 304 -12.69 -10.11 26.72
C LEU A 304 -12.99 -10.72 28.08
N ILE A 305 -14.18 -10.49 28.67
CA ILE A 305 -14.62 -11.15 29.91
C ILE A 305 -14.64 -12.67 29.74
N LEU A 306 -15.19 -13.15 28.62
CA LEU A 306 -15.27 -14.58 28.32
C LEU A 306 -13.89 -15.20 28.04
N PHE A 307 -12.99 -14.46 27.45
CA PHE A 307 -11.58 -14.83 27.27
C PHE A 307 -10.87 -15.04 28.62
N LEU A 308 -11.03 -14.11 29.58
CA LEU A 308 -10.48 -14.26 30.92
C LEU A 308 -11.11 -15.46 31.64
N LEU A 309 -12.43 -15.61 31.52
CA LEU A 309 -13.16 -16.73 32.09
C LEU A 309 -12.68 -18.09 31.56
N PHE A 310 -12.18 -18.18 30.32
CA PHE A 310 -11.57 -19.39 29.76
C PHE A 310 -10.45 -19.93 30.65
N PHE A 311 -9.55 -19.10 31.10
CA PHE A 311 -8.35 -19.49 31.85
C PHE A 311 -8.65 -19.90 33.30
N ILE A 312 -9.67 -19.34 33.90
CA ILE A 312 -10.03 -19.66 35.30
C ILE A 312 -11.09 -20.75 35.42
N SER A 313 -11.67 -21.24 34.31
CA SER A 313 -12.74 -22.25 34.31
C SER A 313 -12.20 -23.64 34.43
N ARG A 314 -12.59 -24.36 35.50
CA ARG A 314 -12.17 -25.74 35.76
C ARG A 314 -12.80 -26.77 34.81
N GLU A 315 -13.88 -26.44 34.14
CA GLU A 315 -14.56 -27.25 33.11
C GLU A 315 -13.67 -27.41 31.84
N ILE A 316 -12.69 -26.54 31.66
CA ILE A 316 -11.71 -26.60 30.57
C ILE A 316 -10.44 -27.28 31.11
N LYS A 317 -9.96 -28.31 30.43
CA LYS A 317 -8.77 -29.06 30.83
C LYS A 317 -7.58 -28.12 31.05
N LEU A 318 -6.86 -28.32 32.15
CA LEU A 318 -5.70 -27.48 32.50
C LEU A 318 -4.66 -27.42 31.39
N SER A 319 -4.33 -28.58 30.80
CA SER A 319 -3.38 -28.60 29.66
C SER A 319 -3.78 -27.72 28.48
N LEU A 320 -5.08 -27.64 28.18
CA LEU A 320 -5.58 -26.80 27.12
C LEU A 320 -5.49 -25.30 27.49
N ARG A 321 -5.85 -24.99 28.77
CA ARG A 321 -5.71 -23.61 29.28
C ARG A 321 -4.25 -23.16 29.26
N LEU A 322 -3.33 -23.98 29.69
CA LEU A 322 -1.89 -23.69 29.65
C LEU A 322 -1.37 -23.56 28.23
N GLY A 323 -1.80 -24.43 27.29
CA GLY A 323 -1.43 -24.29 25.88
C GLY A 323 -1.86 -22.97 25.27
N TYR A 324 -3.09 -22.53 25.52
CA TYR A 324 -3.55 -21.22 25.05
C TYR A 324 -2.92 -20.06 25.81
N LEU A 325 -2.62 -20.22 27.11
CA LEU A 325 -1.90 -19.22 27.89
C LEU A 325 -0.51 -18.95 27.28
N LEU A 326 0.21 -20.03 26.92
CA LEU A 326 1.50 -19.91 26.24
C LEU A 326 1.38 -19.24 24.88
N LEU A 327 0.32 -19.54 24.11
CA LEU A 327 0.09 -18.89 22.83
C LEU A 327 -0.21 -17.39 23.00
N VAL A 328 -1.03 -17.01 23.99
CA VAL A 328 -1.29 -15.61 24.31
C VAL A 328 -0.02 -14.91 24.80
N ALA A 329 0.75 -15.58 25.67
CA ALA A 329 2.02 -15.04 26.14
C ALA A 329 3.02 -14.83 25.01
N PHE A 330 3.04 -15.71 24.00
CA PHE A 330 3.85 -15.54 22.80
C PHE A 330 3.44 -14.30 21.99
N PHE A 331 2.12 -14.04 21.83
CA PHE A 331 1.66 -12.81 21.20
C PHE A 331 2.07 -11.58 21.98
N ILE A 332 1.86 -11.59 23.30
CA ILE A 332 2.25 -10.47 24.17
C ILE A 332 3.76 -10.26 24.07
N ALA A 333 4.56 -11.32 24.18
CA ALA A 333 6.01 -11.23 24.01
C ALA A 333 6.40 -10.66 22.62
N SER A 334 5.65 -11.01 21.57
CA SER A 334 5.92 -10.49 20.22
C SER A 334 5.65 -9.00 20.11
N PHE A 335 4.73 -8.44 20.89
CA PHE A 335 4.48 -7.00 20.90
C PHE A 335 5.60 -6.22 21.58
N TYR A 336 6.29 -6.81 22.54
CA TYR A 336 7.36 -6.16 23.32
C TYR A 336 8.77 -6.46 22.81
N LEU A 337 8.97 -7.63 22.18
CA LEU A 337 10.29 -8.08 21.73
C LEU A 337 10.46 -7.85 20.22
N GLN A 338 11.33 -6.92 19.86
CA GLN A 338 11.59 -6.56 18.45
C GLN A 338 11.95 -7.76 17.55
N PRO A 339 12.79 -8.74 17.96
CA PRO A 339 13.05 -9.91 17.13
C PRO A 339 11.81 -10.73 16.79
N LEU A 340 10.85 -10.84 17.73
CA LEU A 340 9.59 -11.55 17.49
C LEU A 340 8.63 -10.72 16.64
N ASP A 341 8.56 -9.42 16.83
CA ASP A 341 7.80 -8.51 15.99
C ASP A 341 8.27 -8.60 14.54
N LEU A 342 9.58 -8.50 14.30
CA LEU A 342 10.18 -8.66 12.97
C LEU A 342 9.91 -10.05 12.37
N PHE A 343 9.96 -11.11 13.18
CA PHE A 343 9.65 -12.47 12.71
C PHE A 343 8.22 -12.55 12.12
N TRP A 344 7.22 -11.97 12.78
CA TRP A 344 5.86 -11.92 12.24
C TRP A 344 5.76 -11.16 10.92
N GLN A 345 6.68 -10.25 10.66
CA GLN A 345 6.71 -9.37 9.51
C GLN A 345 7.68 -9.80 8.41
N GLY A 346 8.15 -11.08 8.47
CA GLY A 346 9.08 -11.64 7.49
C GLY A 346 10.48 -11.03 7.58
N MET A 347 10.90 -10.60 8.77
CA MET A 347 12.18 -9.93 9.04
C MET A 347 12.35 -8.58 8.29
N HIS A 348 11.24 -7.90 8.02
CA HIS A 348 11.25 -6.54 7.46
C HIS A 348 10.54 -5.58 8.43
N ALA A 349 11.19 -4.49 8.80
CA ALA A 349 10.56 -3.45 9.59
C ALA A 349 9.45 -2.77 8.76
N PRO A 350 8.23 -2.69 9.29
CA PRO A 350 7.14 -2.06 8.57
C PRO A 350 7.34 -0.55 8.52
N ASN A 351 6.99 0.05 7.38
CA ASN A 351 6.85 1.48 7.28
C ASN A 351 5.44 1.85 7.74
N MET A 352 5.29 2.39 8.95
CA MET A 352 4.00 2.63 9.62
C MET A 352 3.14 1.37 9.80
N PHE A 353 1.92 1.49 10.34
CA PHE A 353 1.00 0.38 10.55
C PHE A 353 1.67 -0.78 11.29
N LEU A 354 2.19 -0.49 12.50
CA LEU A 354 2.99 -1.44 13.28
C LEU A 354 2.12 -2.62 13.79
N HIS A 355 2.76 -3.67 14.27
CA HIS A 355 2.11 -4.86 14.84
C HIS A 355 0.99 -5.44 13.95
N ARG A 356 1.24 -5.54 12.64
CA ARG A 356 0.25 -5.97 11.63
C ARG A 356 -0.37 -7.34 11.89
N TYR A 357 0.22 -8.17 12.76
CA TYR A 357 -0.28 -9.49 13.19
C TYR A 357 -1.25 -9.42 14.38
N SER A 358 -1.50 -8.25 14.98
CA SER A 358 -2.31 -8.10 16.21
C SER A 358 -3.76 -8.58 16.04
N TRP A 359 -4.33 -8.53 14.83
CA TRP A 359 -5.65 -9.07 14.52
C TRP A 359 -5.78 -10.58 14.78
N LEU A 360 -4.67 -11.34 14.79
CA LEU A 360 -4.67 -12.76 15.13
C LEU A 360 -4.95 -12.97 16.62
N LEU A 361 -4.48 -12.06 17.48
CA LEU A 361 -4.86 -12.07 18.90
C LEU A 361 -6.33 -11.70 19.09
N SER A 362 -6.85 -10.76 18.30
CA SER A 362 -8.28 -10.45 18.24
C SER A 362 -9.11 -11.68 17.84
N LEU A 363 -8.70 -12.39 16.79
CA LEU A 363 -9.31 -13.66 16.38
C LEU A 363 -9.24 -14.71 17.50
N LEU A 364 -8.09 -14.87 18.13
CA LEU A 364 -7.89 -15.82 19.23
C LEU A 364 -8.80 -15.47 20.43
N THR A 365 -8.93 -14.20 20.78
CA THR A 365 -9.83 -13.73 21.84
C THR A 365 -11.28 -14.14 21.57
N VAL A 366 -11.76 -13.92 20.34
CA VAL A 366 -13.12 -14.33 19.93
C VAL A 366 -13.27 -15.86 19.94
N LEU A 367 -12.26 -16.61 19.49
CA LEU A 367 -12.29 -18.08 19.52
C LEU A 367 -12.34 -18.61 20.95
N LEU A 368 -11.56 -18.08 21.89
CA LEU A 368 -11.57 -18.49 23.28
C LEU A 368 -12.87 -18.10 23.99
N ALA A 369 -13.43 -16.94 23.67
CA ALA A 369 -14.75 -16.53 24.14
C ALA A 369 -15.84 -17.50 23.66
N GLY A 370 -15.83 -17.88 22.40
CA GLY A 370 -16.74 -18.87 21.82
C GLY A 370 -16.58 -20.26 22.45
N GLU A 371 -15.35 -20.68 22.69
CA GLU A 371 -15.04 -21.96 23.32
C GLU A 371 -15.51 -22.00 24.81
N THR A 372 -15.38 -20.85 25.49
CA THR A 372 -15.92 -20.67 26.86
C THR A 372 -17.44 -20.90 26.88
N LEU A 373 -18.16 -20.21 26.00
CA LEU A 373 -19.62 -20.37 25.86
C LEU A 373 -20.04 -21.78 25.44
N ASN A 374 -19.23 -22.47 24.65
CA ASN A 374 -19.52 -23.79 24.11
C ASN A 374 -19.30 -24.91 25.12
N ARG A 375 -18.31 -24.77 26.00
CA ARG A 375 -17.93 -25.82 27.00
C ARG A 375 -18.57 -25.65 28.34
N ILE A 376 -18.78 -24.43 28.81
CA ILE A 376 -19.33 -24.16 30.13
C ILE A 376 -20.84 -24.25 30.06
N ARG A 377 -21.40 -25.29 30.70
CA ARG A 377 -22.87 -25.51 30.78
C ARG A 377 -23.54 -24.65 31.84
N LYS A 378 -22.85 -24.46 32.99
CA LYS A 378 -23.28 -23.59 34.07
C LYS A 378 -22.10 -22.71 34.48
N PHE A 379 -22.26 -21.43 34.35
CA PHE A 379 -21.25 -20.47 34.81
C PHE A 379 -21.20 -20.51 36.37
N SER A 380 -20.00 -20.53 36.93
CA SER A 380 -19.81 -20.29 38.34
C SER A 380 -19.79 -18.77 38.57
N PHE A 381 -20.70 -18.27 39.42
CA PHE A 381 -20.77 -16.84 39.74
C PHE A 381 -19.45 -16.30 40.28
N LYS A 382 -18.78 -17.06 41.15
CA LYS A 382 -17.46 -16.70 41.71
C LYS A 382 -16.41 -16.49 40.63
N ARG A 383 -16.34 -17.37 39.62
CA ARG A 383 -15.35 -17.25 38.52
C ARG A 383 -15.69 -16.11 37.58
N LEU A 384 -16.96 -15.93 37.32
CA LEU A 384 -17.41 -14.80 36.53
C LEU A 384 -17.07 -13.48 37.23
N LEU A 385 -17.37 -13.38 38.54
CA LEU A 385 -16.99 -12.24 39.37
C LEU A 385 -15.48 -12.00 39.37
N LEU A 386 -14.67 -13.06 39.44
CA LEU A 386 -13.20 -12.95 39.31
C LEU A 386 -12.77 -12.42 37.96
N SER A 387 -13.46 -12.74 36.86
CA SER A 387 -13.15 -12.16 35.52
C SER A 387 -13.46 -10.66 35.49
N PHE A 388 -14.60 -10.25 36.07
CA PHE A 388 -14.95 -8.82 36.15
C PHE A 388 -13.98 -8.05 37.06
N LEU A 389 -13.66 -8.59 38.24
CA LEU A 389 -12.69 -7.98 39.14
C LEU A 389 -11.30 -7.90 38.52
N GLY A 390 -10.84 -8.97 37.85
CA GLY A 390 -9.57 -8.97 37.15
C GLY A 390 -9.49 -7.90 36.07
N LEU A 391 -10.54 -7.77 35.26
CA LEU A 391 -10.59 -6.72 34.23
C LEU A 391 -10.70 -5.31 34.84
N SER A 392 -11.51 -5.14 35.89
CA SER A 392 -11.61 -3.86 36.61
C SER A 392 -10.28 -3.45 37.24
N THR A 393 -9.55 -4.40 37.84
CA THR A 393 -8.22 -4.15 38.38
C THR A 393 -7.23 -3.77 37.29
N ALA A 394 -7.26 -4.46 36.16
CA ALA A 394 -6.40 -4.13 35.02
C ALA A 394 -6.69 -2.73 34.47
N TYR A 395 -7.95 -2.34 34.34
CA TYR A 395 -8.33 -0.99 33.92
C TYR A 395 -7.93 0.06 34.97
N LEU A 396 -8.08 -0.24 36.26
CA LEU A 396 -7.63 0.66 37.32
C LEU A 396 -6.12 0.88 37.28
N LEU A 397 -5.35 -0.20 37.12
CA LEU A 397 -3.90 -0.09 36.97
C LEU A 397 -3.52 0.72 35.72
N THR A 398 -4.18 0.46 34.59
CA THR A 398 -3.97 1.26 33.38
C THR A 398 -4.30 2.73 33.59
N TRP A 399 -5.37 3.04 34.36
CA TRP A 399 -5.74 4.41 34.73
C TRP A 399 -4.70 5.10 35.63
N ILE A 400 -4.13 4.37 36.60
CA ILE A 400 -3.05 4.89 37.47
C ILE A 400 -1.84 5.30 36.62
N PHE A 401 -1.54 4.54 35.56
CA PHE A 401 -0.42 4.83 34.64
C PHE A 401 -0.84 5.55 33.36
N GLN A 402 -1.98 6.25 33.39
CA GLN A 402 -2.52 6.92 32.18
C GLN A 402 -1.60 8.00 31.58
N SER A 403 -0.62 8.51 32.33
CA SER A 403 0.39 9.45 31.81
C SER A 403 1.20 8.89 30.63
N HIS A 404 1.29 7.54 30.51
CA HIS A 404 1.93 6.86 29.38
C HIS A 404 0.98 6.66 28.20
N TYR A 405 -0.30 6.94 28.37
CA TYR A 405 -1.38 6.71 27.41
C TYR A 405 -2.16 7.99 27.13
N SER A 406 -1.44 9.04 26.73
CA SER A 406 -2.02 10.37 26.47
C SER A 406 -3.13 10.38 25.41
N PHE A 407 -3.18 9.34 24.55
CA PHE A 407 -4.19 9.15 23.52
C PHE A 407 -5.53 8.62 24.07
N ILE A 408 -5.60 8.14 25.32
CA ILE A 408 -6.86 7.65 25.90
C ILE A 408 -7.70 8.83 26.39
N GLU A 409 -8.77 9.09 25.66
CA GLU A 409 -9.70 10.15 26.01
C GLU A 409 -10.57 9.77 27.23
N PRO A 410 -11.03 10.76 28.04
CA PRO A 410 -11.91 10.50 29.18
C PRO A 410 -13.19 9.73 28.83
N VAL A 411 -13.72 9.93 27.62
CA VAL A 411 -14.92 9.22 27.14
C VAL A 411 -14.68 7.71 26.98
N SER A 412 -13.48 7.28 26.60
CA SER A 412 -13.13 5.86 26.50
C SER A 412 -13.14 5.17 27.87
N TRP A 413 -12.67 5.84 28.91
CA TRP A 413 -12.77 5.39 30.29
C TRP A 413 -14.23 5.26 30.72
N LEU A 414 -15.02 6.34 30.53
CA LEU A 414 -16.41 6.37 30.89
C LEU A 414 -17.21 5.23 30.23
N LEU A 415 -17.07 5.06 28.91
CA LEU A 415 -17.76 4.02 28.18
C LEU A 415 -17.33 2.62 28.64
N SER A 416 -16.03 2.39 28.79
CA SER A 416 -15.51 1.09 29.20
C SER A 416 -16.02 0.68 30.58
N ILE A 417 -16.02 1.60 31.55
CA ILE A 417 -16.56 1.37 32.89
C ILE A 417 -18.08 1.16 32.82
N ALA A 418 -18.81 1.99 32.06
CA ALA A 418 -20.26 1.87 31.94
C ALA A 418 -20.68 0.52 31.35
N PHE A 419 -20.05 0.06 30.25
CA PHE A 419 -20.34 -1.25 29.68
C PHE A 419 -19.91 -2.40 30.58
N LEU A 420 -18.78 -2.29 31.27
CA LEU A 420 -18.32 -3.31 32.22
C LEU A 420 -19.34 -3.45 33.37
N LEU A 421 -19.85 -2.35 33.92
CA LEU A 421 -20.88 -2.34 34.94
C LEU A 421 -22.22 -2.87 34.38
N ALA A 422 -22.62 -2.47 33.19
CA ALA A 422 -23.84 -2.96 32.56
C ALA A 422 -23.82 -4.48 32.40
N TYR A 423 -22.73 -5.05 31.91
CA TYR A 423 -22.55 -6.50 31.84
C TYR A 423 -22.55 -7.14 33.25
N ALA A 424 -21.87 -6.55 34.22
CA ALA A 424 -21.84 -7.08 35.59
C ALA A 424 -23.23 -7.14 36.21
N ILE A 425 -24.02 -6.07 36.05
CA ILE A 425 -25.41 -6.02 36.53
C ILE A 425 -26.26 -7.06 35.80
N LEU A 426 -26.16 -7.12 34.47
CA LEU A 426 -26.95 -8.04 33.65
C LEU A 426 -26.65 -9.51 33.99
N PHE A 427 -25.38 -9.87 34.12
CA PHE A 427 -24.96 -11.21 34.51
C PHE A 427 -25.40 -11.54 35.95
N THR A 428 -25.25 -10.60 36.89
CA THR A 428 -25.67 -10.81 38.31
C THR A 428 -27.18 -11.00 38.38
N SER A 429 -28.00 -10.19 37.71
CA SER A 429 -29.46 -10.32 37.66
C SER A 429 -29.91 -11.67 37.06
N TYR A 430 -29.23 -12.15 36.03
CA TYR A 430 -29.47 -13.47 35.48
C TYR A 430 -29.12 -14.57 36.46
N PHE A 431 -27.98 -14.51 37.15
CA PHE A 431 -27.60 -15.48 38.15
C PHE A 431 -28.52 -15.51 39.36
N ARG A 432 -29.03 -14.36 39.79
CA ARG A 432 -30.02 -14.25 40.84
C ARG A 432 -31.44 -14.63 40.39
N GLN A 433 -31.59 -15.12 39.15
CA GLN A 433 -32.91 -15.50 38.56
C GLN A 433 -33.91 -14.33 38.51
N GLN A 434 -33.47 -13.09 38.55
CA GLN A 434 -34.29 -11.89 38.45
C GLN A 434 -34.81 -11.65 37.05
N ILE A 435 -34.09 -12.16 36.05
CA ILE A 435 -34.46 -12.05 34.63
C ILE A 435 -34.40 -13.41 33.94
N PRO A 436 -35.37 -13.70 33.02
CA PRO A 436 -35.33 -14.92 32.24
C PRO A 436 -34.19 -14.93 31.22
N GLY A 437 -33.73 -16.14 30.83
CA GLY A 437 -32.64 -16.29 29.89
C GLY A 437 -32.85 -15.69 28.51
N SER A 438 -34.09 -15.46 28.09
CA SER A 438 -34.43 -14.74 26.83
C SER A 438 -34.09 -13.26 26.95
N VAL A 439 -34.52 -12.62 28.04
CA VAL A 439 -34.21 -11.21 28.35
C VAL A 439 -32.70 -11.01 28.51
N PHE A 440 -32.04 -11.87 29.26
CA PHE A 440 -30.58 -11.85 29.39
C PHE A 440 -29.89 -11.86 28.02
N ARG A 441 -30.24 -12.78 27.11
CA ARG A 441 -29.64 -12.86 25.79
C ARG A 441 -29.95 -11.64 24.92
N CYS A 442 -31.17 -11.09 25.02
CA CYS A 442 -31.57 -9.89 24.29
C CYS A 442 -30.72 -8.68 24.71
N PHE A 443 -30.65 -8.40 26.03
CA PHE A 443 -29.88 -7.25 26.51
C PHE A 443 -28.39 -7.42 26.32
N THR A 444 -27.84 -8.64 26.49
CA THR A 444 -26.43 -8.91 26.17
C THR A 444 -26.12 -8.59 24.70
N PHE A 445 -27.00 -8.99 23.79
CA PHE A 445 -26.87 -8.70 22.38
C PHE A 445 -26.95 -7.20 22.11
N LEU A 446 -27.94 -6.50 22.65
CA LEU A 446 -28.13 -5.05 22.46
C LEU A 446 -26.93 -4.27 23.00
N PHE A 447 -26.43 -4.58 24.19
CA PHE A 447 -25.26 -3.94 24.78
C PHE A 447 -24.02 -4.16 23.94
N CYS A 448 -23.81 -5.40 23.48
CA CYS A 448 -22.67 -5.73 22.63
C CYS A 448 -22.69 -4.95 21.28
N ILE A 449 -23.83 -4.91 20.62
CA ILE A 449 -23.95 -4.18 19.36
C ILE A 449 -23.78 -2.67 19.56
N PHE A 450 -24.35 -2.11 20.62
CA PHE A 450 -24.23 -0.69 20.95
C PHE A 450 -22.79 -0.32 21.33
N GLU A 451 -22.12 -1.15 22.13
CA GLU A 451 -20.71 -1.02 22.49
C GLU A 451 -19.82 -0.99 21.25
N LEU A 452 -20.01 -1.97 20.33
CA LEU A 452 -19.21 -2.06 19.12
C LEU A 452 -19.49 -0.87 18.17
N ALA A 453 -20.72 -0.39 18.11
CA ALA A 453 -21.07 0.80 17.32
C ALA A 453 -20.37 2.05 17.85
N LEU A 454 -20.38 2.27 19.17
CA LEU A 454 -19.69 3.39 19.80
C LEU A 454 -18.16 3.28 19.64
N SER A 455 -17.60 2.08 19.85
CA SER A 455 -16.17 1.86 19.65
C SER A 455 -15.75 2.17 18.21
N THR A 456 -16.52 1.69 17.23
CA THR A 456 -16.25 1.98 15.81
C THR A 456 -16.37 3.47 15.51
N TYR A 457 -17.36 4.15 16.09
CA TYR A 457 -17.56 5.60 15.90
C TYR A 457 -16.34 6.41 16.36
N TYR A 458 -15.80 6.13 17.56
CA TYR A 458 -14.64 6.84 18.08
C TYR A 458 -13.36 6.50 17.33
N VAL A 459 -13.13 5.23 16.99
CA VAL A 459 -11.94 4.81 16.25
C VAL A 459 -11.91 5.44 14.85
N VAL A 460 -13.02 5.40 14.11
CA VAL A 460 -13.09 6.00 12.77
C VAL A 460 -13.04 7.53 12.81
N GLY A 461 -13.62 8.14 13.85
CA GLY A 461 -13.52 9.58 14.09
C GLY A 461 -12.07 10.02 14.34
N ALA A 462 -11.35 9.29 15.19
CA ALA A 462 -9.95 9.56 15.49
C ALA A 462 -9.03 9.32 14.28
N LEU A 463 -9.28 8.27 13.49
CA LEU A 463 -8.60 8.06 12.22
C LEU A 463 -8.79 9.26 11.27
N GLY A 464 -10.02 9.81 11.19
CA GLY A 464 -10.33 10.98 10.39
C GLY A 464 -9.68 12.27 10.89
N ASN A 465 -9.37 12.36 12.19
CA ASN A 465 -8.61 13.47 12.76
C ASN A 465 -7.12 13.37 12.44
N GLU A 466 -6.57 12.16 12.41
CA GLU A 466 -5.14 11.94 12.11
C GLU A 466 -4.83 12.09 10.61
N TRP A 467 -5.65 11.50 9.73
CA TRP A 467 -5.37 11.35 8.32
C TRP A 467 -6.28 12.18 7.42
N VAL A 468 -7.24 12.89 7.96
CA VAL A 468 -8.21 13.73 7.25
C VAL A 468 -8.86 13.03 6.07
N PHE A 469 -10.14 12.73 6.15
CA PHE A 469 -10.90 12.19 5.02
C PHE A 469 -11.00 13.24 3.90
N PRO A 470 -10.44 12.99 2.71
CA PRO A 470 -10.37 13.99 1.65
C PRO A 470 -11.75 14.34 1.10
N THR A 471 -11.88 15.58 0.64
CA THR A 471 -13.11 16.01 -0.03
C THR A 471 -13.25 15.34 -1.40
N ARG A 472 -14.49 15.12 -1.83
CA ARG A 472 -14.80 14.61 -3.16
C ARG A 472 -14.32 15.56 -4.25
N GLU A 473 -14.48 16.86 -4.05
CA GLU A 473 -13.97 17.88 -4.94
C GLU A 473 -12.44 17.78 -5.05
N GLY A 474 -11.75 17.64 -3.93
CA GLY A 474 -10.29 17.43 -3.91
C GLY A 474 -9.89 16.20 -4.72
N TYR A 475 -10.57 15.05 -4.52
CA TYR A 475 -10.29 13.83 -5.31
C TYR A 475 -10.56 14.01 -6.80
N LEU A 476 -11.63 14.71 -7.17
CA LEU A 476 -12.04 14.94 -8.56
C LEU A 476 -11.40 16.20 -9.19
N ARG A 477 -10.54 16.90 -8.45
CA ARG A 477 -9.92 18.15 -8.94
C ARG A 477 -9.22 17.94 -10.28
N ASN A 478 -9.58 18.75 -11.27
CA ASN A 478 -9.09 18.70 -12.64
C ASN A 478 -9.37 17.39 -13.41
N MET A 479 -10.13 16.43 -12.86
CA MET A 479 -10.38 15.12 -13.48
C MET A 479 -10.89 15.28 -14.93
N SER A 480 -11.93 16.06 -15.13
CA SER A 480 -12.53 16.25 -16.47
C SER A 480 -11.55 16.91 -17.47
N ALA A 481 -10.82 17.96 -17.02
CA ALA A 481 -9.88 18.67 -17.88
C ALA A 481 -8.71 17.74 -18.30
N ILE A 482 -8.10 17.06 -17.35
CA ILE A 482 -6.96 16.16 -17.62
C ILE A 482 -7.41 15.00 -18.50
N THR A 483 -8.55 14.38 -18.21
CA THR A 483 -9.06 13.24 -19.02
C THR A 483 -9.29 13.65 -20.47
N LYS A 484 -9.84 14.86 -20.73
CA LYS A 484 -10.01 15.37 -22.09
C LYS A 484 -8.66 15.61 -22.78
N LEU A 485 -7.70 16.23 -22.09
CA LEU A 485 -6.36 16.50 -22.66
C LEU A 485 -5.62 15.19 -22.97
N VAL A 486 -5.67 14.22 -22.05
CA VAL A 486 -5.08 12.89 -22.27
C VAL A 486 -5.76 12.17 -23.46
N SER A 487 -7.08 12.30 -23.60
CA SER A 487 -7.79 11.75 -24.76
C SER A 487 -7.32 12.40 -26.08
N LYS A 488 -7.13 13.73 -26.11
CA LYS A 488 -6.57 14.44 -27.27
C LYS A 488 -5.17 13.94 -27.61
N THR A 489 -4.30 13.75 -26.61
CA THR A 489 -2.94 13.22 -26.88
C THR A 489 -2.98 11.78 -27.42
N LYS A 490 -3.86 10.92 -26.93
CA LYS A 490 -4.03 9.55 -27.44
C LYS A 490 -4.51 9.53 -28.90
N GLN A 491 -5.41 10.43 -29.26
CA GLN A 491 -5.92 10.55 -30.64
C GLN A 491 -4.85 11.08 -31.61
N ALA A 492 -4.02 12.03 -31.15
CA ALA A 492 -2.98 12.65 -31.97
C ALA A 492 -1.75 11.76 -32.20
N ASN A 493 -1.55 10.68 -31.43
CA ASN A 493 -0.35 9.86 -31.50
C ASN A 493 -0.64 8.40 -31.80
N LYS A 494 0.09 7.86 -32.78
CA LYS A 494 0.08 6.43 -33.13
C LYS A 494 1.29 5.66 -32.56
N THR A 495 2.31 6.38 -32.09
CA THR A 495 3.53 5.83 -31.48
C THR A 495 3.49 5.99 -29.99
N PHE A 496 4.35 5.27 -29.27
CA PHE A 496 4.49 5.41 -27.84
C PHE A 496 5.02 6.80 -27.44
N TYR A 497 4.49 7.37 -26.37
CA TYR A 497 4.94 8.61 -25.75
C TYR A 497 4.61 8.62 -24.27
N ARG A 498 5.27 9.48 -23.50
CA ARG A 498 4.94 9.76 -22.11
C ARG A 498 4.37 11.16 -21.94
N THR A 499 3.53 11.28 -20.95
CA THR A 499 2.97 12.55 -20.46
C THR A 499 3.29 12.65 -18.97
N GLU A 500 3.58 13.86 -18.49
CA GLU A 500 3.71 14.12 -17.07
C GLU A 500 3.01 15.40 -16.65
N ARG A 501 2.47 15.38 -15.44
CA ARG A 501 1.82 16.53 -14.83
C ARG A 501 2.76 17.19 -13.83
N LEU A 502 2.99 18.51 -13.99
CA LEU A 502 3.93 19.25 -13.14
C LEU A 502 3.45 19.41 -11.70
N GLU A 503 2.18 19.74 -11.51
CA GLU A 503 1.57 19.84 -10.19
C GLU A 503 0.73 18.59 -9.91
N ALA A 504 1.40 17.45 -9.74
CA ALA A 504 0.76 16.18 -9.49
C ALA A 504 -0.04 16.20 -8.18
N GLN A 505 -1.20 15.57 -8.17
CA GLN A 505 -2.02 15.41 -6.99
C GLN A 505 -1.51 14.26 -6.12
N THR A 506 -1.01 13.22 -6.78
CA THR A 506 -0.42 12.04 -6.15
C THR A 506 0.80 11.57 -6.93
N GLY A 507 1.64 10.75 -6.32
CA GLY A 507 2.74 10.07 -7.03
C GLY A 507 2.27 9.08 -8.10
N ASN A 508 0.96 8.84 -8.25
CA ASN A 508 0.38 7.88 -9.20
C ASN A 508 -0.62 8.54 -10.17
N ASP A 509 -0.49 9.84 -10.42
CA ASP A 509 -1.38 10.57 -11.33
C ASP A 509 -1.42 9.96 -12.74
N SER A 510 -0.30 9.44 -13.24
CA SER A 510 -0.22 8.75 -14.52
C SER A 510 -1.19 7.56 -14.62
N MET A 511 -1.29 6.74 -13.59
CA MET A 511 -2.24 5.64 -13.54
C MET A 511 -3.68 6.14 -13.29
N LYS A 512 -3.85 7.16 -12.44
CA LYS A 512 -5.16 7.77 -12.17
C LYS A 512 -5.83 8.28 -13.45
N PHE A 513 -5.06 8.96 -14.29
CA PHE A 513 -5.54 9.59 -15.53
C PHE A 513 -5.26 8.76 -16.79
N ASN A 514 -4.68 7.55 -16.62
CA ASN A 514 -4.41 6.59 -17.69
C ASN A 514 -3.54 7.14 -18.82
N TYR A 515 -2.38 7.72 -18.46
CA TYR A 515 -1.31 8.06 -19.40
C TYR A 515 0.01 7.37 -19.02
N ASN A 516 0.91 7.18 -19.95
CA ASN A 516 2.24 6.64 -19.65
C ASN A 516 3.08 7.73 -18.97
N GLY A 517 3.76 7.39 -17.88
CA GLY A 517 4.50 8.37 -17.09
C GLY A 517 5.72 7.79 -16.38
N ILE A 518 6.41 8.65 -15.63
CA ILE A 518 7.57 8.31 -14.80
C ILE A 518 7.16 8.19 -13.33
N SER A 519 6.24 9.04 -12.89
CA SER A 519 5.85 9.14 -11.49
C SER A 519 5.32 7.82 -10.94
N GLN A 520 5.72 7.51 -9.70
CA GLN A 520 5.34 6.29 -8.99
C GLN A 520 5.34 6.53 -7.48
N PHE A 521 4.33 6.00 -6.79
CA PHE A 521 4.31 5.83 -5.34
C PHE A 521 3.75 4.45 -5.01
N SER A 522 4.64 3.48 -4.76
CA SER A 522 4.26 2.07 -4.58
C SER A 522 5.32 1.28 -3.83
N SER A 523 4.90 0.31 -3.02
CA SER A 523 5.78 -0.71 -2.45
C SER A 523 6.30 -1.68 -3.52
N ILE A 524 5.61 -1.81 -4.65
CA ILE A 524 6.07 -2.58 -5.81
C ILE A 524 6.90 -1.65 -6.69
N ARG A 525 8.18 -1.93 -6.85
CA ARG A 525 9.14 -1.06 -7.51
C ARG A 525 10.33 -1.82 -8.11
N ASN A 526 11.09 -1.15 -8.96
CA ASN A 526 12.36 -1.65 -9.47
C ASN A 526 13.48 -0.71 -9.02
N THR A 527 14.23 -1.11 -7.97
CA THR A 527 15.27 -0.25 -7.38
C THR A 527 16.44 0.01 -8.30
N ALA A 528 16.74 -0.91 -9.23
CA ALA A 528 17.80 -0.69 -10.20
C ALA A 528 17.48 0.49 -11.13
N SER A 529 16.22 0.58 -11.63
CA SER A 529 15.80 1.72 -12.44
C SER A 529 15.65 2.99 -11.63
N SER A 530 15.06 2.93 -10.42
CA SER A 530 14.95 4.10 -9.54
C SER A 530 16.31 4.67 -9.16
N SER A 531 17.29 3.81 -8.84
CA SER A 531 18.66 4.24 -8.53
C SER A 531 19.39 4.83 -9.74
N THR A 532 19.09 4.34 -10.94
CA THR A 532 19.63 4.94 -12.17
C THR A 532 19.01 6.32 -12.43
N LEU A 533 17.70 6.45 -12.22
CA LEU A 533 16.99 7.73 -12.33
C LEU A 533 17.44 8.73 -11.26
N ASP A 534 17.75 8.28 -10.05
CA ASP A 534 18.34 9.12 -9.00
C ASP A 534 19.65 9.78 -9.47
N ARG A 535 20.53 9.01 -10.13
CA ARG A 535 21.76 9.55 -10.74
C ARG A 535 21.52 10.53 -11.90
N LEU A 536 20.32 10.55 -12.43
CA LEU A 536 19.88 11.42 -13.52
C LEU A 536 18.98 12.58 -13.07
N GLY A 537 18.83 12.79 -11.74
CA GLY A 537 18.11 13.91 -11.14
C GLY A 537 16.69 13.63 -10.66
N PHE A 538 16.18 12.41 -10.81
CA PHE A 538 14.91 11.98 -10.23
C PHE A 538 15.17 11.34 -8.87
N LYS A 539 15.39 12.12 -7.84
CA LYS A 539 15.61 11.56 -6.51
C LYS A 539 14.34 10.92 -5.95
N SER A 540 14.53 9.89 -5.16
CA SER A 540 13.50 9.28 -4.35
C SER A 540 13.89 9.35 -2.87
N GLU A 541 12.93 9.54 -1.98
CA GLU A 541 13.17 9.56 -0.54
C GLU A 541 13.71 8.21 -0.09
N GLY A 542 15.00 8.12 0.16
CA GLY A 542 15.77 7.04 0.80
C GLY A 542 15.38 5.58 0.54
N THR A 543 14.10 5.31 0.32
CA THR A 543 13.51 3.99 0.13
C THR A 543 13.17 3.67 -1.32
N ASN A 544 13.28 4.59 -2.25
CA ASN A 544 12.82 4.48 -3.65
C ASN A 544 11.33 4.14 -3.82
N LEU A 545 10.50 4.34 -2.79
CA LEU A 545 9.04 4.14 -2.84
C LEU A 545 8.35 5.18 -3.70
N ASN A 546 8.90 6.38 -3.71
CA ASN A 546 8.34 7.56 -4.31
C ASN A 546 9.27 8.10 -5.39
N LEU A 547 8.83 8.01 -6.63
CA LEU A 547 9.51 8.60 -7.78
C LEU A 547 8.58 9.67 -8.35
N ARG A 548 8.95 10.94 -8.20
CA ARG A 548 8.12 12.04 -8.68
C ARG A 548 8.76 12.75 -9.84
N TYR A 549 7.96 13.19 -10.77
CA TYR A 549 8.30 14.13 -11.81
C TYR A 549 7.77 15.51 -11.45
N GLN A 550 8.63 16.51 -11.44
CA GLN A 550 8.22 17.87 -11.12
C GLN A 550 9.01 18.93 -11.90
N ASN A 551 9.42 18.72 -13.07
CA ASN A 551 10.14 19.71 -13.82
C ASN A 551 11.66 19.52 -13.82
N ASN A 552 12.08 18.36 -14.25
CA ASN A 552 13.47 18.02 -14.43
C ASN A 552 14.08 18.78 -15.64
N THR A 553 15.36 18.55 -15.93
CA THR A 553 16.02 19.15 -17.08
C THR A 553 15.40 18.69 -18.39
N ILE A 554 15.46 19.53 -19.43
CA ILE A 554 14.96 19.18 -20.78
C ILE A 554 15.71 18.00 -21.40
N ILE A 555 16.96 17.75 -21.01
CA ILE A 555 17.69 16.53 -21.41
C ILE A 555 16.98 15.30 -20.87
N ALA A 556 16.68 15.27 -19.58
CA ALA A 556 15.98 14.15 -18.96
C ALA A 556 14.58 13.95 -19.55
N ASP A 557 13.83 15.04 -19.73
CA ASP A 557 12.52 14.98 -20.37
C ASP A 557 12.57 14.32 -21.76
N SER A 558 13.51 14.76 -22.57
CA SER A 558 13.61 14.29 -23.94
C SER A 558 14.12 12.85 -24.02
N LEU A 559 15.15 12.51 -23.26
CA LEU A 559 15.67 11.12 -23.24
C LEU A 559 14.66 10.10 -22.72
N PHE A 560 13.80 10.50 -21.76
CA PHE A 560 12.74 9.62 -21.27
C PHE A 560 11.44 9.70 -22.05
N GLY A 561 11.43 10.40 -23.19
CA GLY A 561 10.28 10.47 -24.09
C GLY A 561 9.07 11.19 -23.50
N ILE A 562 9.30 12.20 -22.62
CA ILE A 562 8.22 13.07 -22.14
C ILE A 562 7.81 14.01 -23.27
N LYS A 563 6.80 13.58 -23.99
CA LYS A 563 6.27 14.32 -25.14
C LYS A 563 5.29 15.39 -24.73
N TYR A 564 4.61 15.22 -23.59
CA TYR A 564 3.63 16.19 -23.12
C TYR A 564 3.82 16.51 -21.65
N ASN A 565 3.71 17.82 -21.31
CA ASN A 565 3.49 18.28 -19.96
C ASN A 565 2.08 18.83 -19.80
N LEU A 566 1.44 18.49 -18.66
CA LEU A 566 0.21 19.10 -18.15
C LEU A 566 0.58 20.09 -17.04
N SER A 567 0.15 21.34 -17.18
CA SER A 567 0.51 22.42 -16.26
C SER A 567 -0.64 23.41 -16.06
N ASN A 568 -0.79 23.92 -14.83
CA ASN A 568 -1.73 25.00 -14.49
C ASN A 568 -1.12 26.39 -14.72
N PHE A 569 0.14 26.46 -15.12
CA PHE A 569 0.87 27.69 -15.42
C PHE A 569 1.58 27.56 -16.75
N ASP A 570 1.89 28.71 -17.36
CA ASP A 570 2.61 28.75 -18.62
C ASP A 570 4.04 28.26 -18.46
N LEU A 571 4.46 27.35 -19.37
CA LEU A 571 5.81 26.83 -19.41
C LEU A 571 6.70 27.74 -20.25
N ASN A 572 7.73 28.27 -19.64
CA ASN A 572 8.86 28.88 -20.35
C ASN A 572 10.01 27.87 -20.42
N LYS A 573 9.84 26.83 -21.27
CA LYS A 573 10.72 25.66 -21.33
C LYS A 573 11.08 25.40 -22.80
N TYR A 574 12.37 25.40 -23.13
CA TYR A 574 12.83 25.21 -24.49
C TYR A 574 12.32 23.89 -25.11
N GLY A 575 11.82 23.99 -26.33
CA GLY A 575 11.26 22.85 -27.07
C GLY A 575 9.82 22.50 -26.69
N PHE A 576 9.23 23.11 -25.65
CA PHE A 576 7.85 22.89 -25.26
C PHE A 576 6.92 23.99 -25.78
N ASN A 577 5.97 23.61 -26.62
CA ASN A 577 4.99 24.52 -27.20
C ASN A 577 3.59 24.27 -26.65
N HIS A 578 2.86 25.33 -26.35
CA HIS A 578 1.46 25.20 -25.94
C HIS A 578 0.62 24.65 -27.09
N VAL A 579 -0.15 23.61 -26.83
CA VAL A 579 -1.03 22.96 -27.81
C VAL A 579 -2.48 23.38 -27.61
N THR A 580 -2.98 23.30 -26.39
CA THR A 580 -4.36 23.63 -26.03
C THR A 580 -4.52 23.65 -24.51
N SER A 581 -5.62 24.23 -24.04
CA SER A 581 -5.98 24.23 -22.63
C SER A 581 -7.41 23.74 -22.43
N GLU A 582 -7.65 23.14 -21.26
CA GLU A 582 -9.00 22.80 -20.75
C GLU A 582 -9.14 23.41 -19.36
N LYS A 583 -10.01 24.40 -19.21
CA LYS A 583 -10.08 25.25 -18.01
C LYS A 583 -8.72 25.90 -17.72
N THR A 584 -8.19 25.65 -16.53
CA THR A 584 -6.87 26.15 -16.10
C THR A 584 -5.71 25.21 -16.44
N MET A 585 -5.97 24.03 -17.00
CA MET A 585 -4.93 23.05 -17.33
C MET A 585 -4.46 23.21 -18.78
N GLY A 586 -3.22 23.58 -18.98
CA GLY A 586 -2.55 23.65 -20.29
C GLY A 586 -1.91 22.32 -20.66
N LEU A 587 -1.87 22.02 -21.95
CA LEU A 587 -1.14 20.92 -22.57
C LEU A 587 0.02 21.50 -23.39
N TYR A 588 1.23 21.09 -23.07
CA TYR A 588 2.46 21.53 -23.75
C TYR A 588 3.15 20.34 -24.37
N GLN A 589 3.56 20.47 -25.63
CA GLN A 589 4.23 19.42 -26.39
C GLN A 589 5.74 19.70 -26.48
N ASN A 590 6.54 18.70 -26.09
CA ASN A 590 7.99 18.67 -26.31
C ASN A 590 8.29 18.12 -27.71
N ASN A 591 8.85 18.95 -28.57
CA ASN A 591 9.22 18.56 -29.92
C ASN A 591 10.49 17.70 -29.98
N ASN A 592 11.28 17.69 -28.92
CA ASN A 592 12.55 16.98 -28.81
C ASN A 592 12.44 15.60 -28.15
N ALA A 593 11.22 15.18 -27.75
CA ALA A 593 11.04 13.92 -27.06
C ALA A 593 11.50 12.72 -27.90
N SER A 594 12.41 11.91 -27.37
CA SER A 594 12.86 10.68 -28.02
C SER A 594 11.80 9.57 -27.98
N GLN A 595 12.01 8.53 -28.77
CA GLN A 595 11.19 7.31 -28.75
C GLN A 595 11.52 6.49 -27.49
N LEU A 596 10.62 5.55 -27.13
CA LEU A 596 10.84 4.59 -26.03
C LEU A 596 12.10 3.73 -26.23
N ALA A 597 12.45 3.44 -27.48
CA ALA A 597 13.68 2.80 -27.90
C ALA A 597 14.52 3.77 -28.74
N ILE A 598 15.70 4.11 -28.27
CA ILE A 598 16.64 4.99 -28.95
C ILE A 598 17.62 4.10 -29.74
N LEU A 599 17.66 4.27 -31.05
CA LEU A 599 18.67 3.61 -31.89
C LEU A 599 19.99 4.36 -31.75
N THR A 600 21.08 3.64 -31.42
CA THR A 600 22.41 4.24 -31.26
C THR A 600 23.22 4.17 -32.55
N ASP A 601 24.31 4.93 -32.63
CA ASP A 601 25.28 4.84 -33.70
C ASP A 601 26.39 3.86 -33.31
N GLY A 602 26.15 2.57 -33.57
CA GLY A 602 27.00 1.48 -33.10
C GLY A 602 26.51 0.84 -31.80
N ILE A 603 27.31 -0.10 -31.29
CA ILE A 603 26.96 -0.86 -30.05
C ILE A 603 27.08 0.03 -28.83
N TYR A 604 26.00 0.14 -28.07
CA TYR A 604 25.94 0.91 -26.83
C TYR A 604 26.78 0.25 -25.73
N ASN A 605 27.67 1.02 -25.11
CA ASN A 605 28.41 0.65 -23.91
C ASN A 605 27.93 1.41 -22.69
N ASN A 606 27.86 0.75 -21.54
CA ASN A 606 27.48 1.38 -20.29
C ASN A 606 28.49 2.46 -19.88
N ILE A 607 27.97 3.53 -19.30
CA ILE A 607 28.74 4.64 -18.76
C ILE A 607 28.80 4.49 -17.24
N ASP A 608 29.89 4.82 -16.63
CA ASP A 608 30.00 4.90 -15.18
C ASP A 608 29.44 6.23 -14.69
N PHE A 609 28.27 6.17 -14.05
CA PHE A 609 27.63 7.35 -13.46
C PHE A 609 28.35 7.75 -12.18
N THR A 610 28.59 9.05 -12.07
CA THR A 610 29.18 9.70 -10.88
C THR A 610 28.09 10.19 -9.93
N VAL A 611 28.46 10.94 -8.91
CA VAL A 611 27.52 11.65 -8.04
C VAL A 611 26.98 12.94 -8.68
N ASN A 612 27.59 13.41 -9.77
CA ASN A 612 27.20 14.63 -10.45
C ASN A 612 26.12 14.33 -11.51
N THR A 613 24.91 14.75 -11.22
CA THR A 613 23.74 14.52 -12.08
C THR A 613 23.89 15.12 -13.47
N LEU A 614 24.39 16.36 -13.60
CA LEU A 614 24.51 17.03 -14.89
C LEU A 614 25.58 16.41 -15.79
N ASP A 615 26.67 15.93 -15.20
CA ASP A 615 27.71 15.18 -15.93
C ASP A 615 27.14 13.82 -16.41
N ASN A 616 26.33 13.15 -15.58
CA ASN A 616 25.68 11.91 -15.97
C ASN A 616 24.71 12.10 -17.13
N GLN A 617 23.90 13.17 -17.08
CA GLN A 617 23.00 13.53 -18.19
C GLN A 617 23.77 13.88 -19.46
N THR A 618 24.84 14.66 -19.35
CA THR A 618 25.75 15.00 -20.45
C THR A 618 26.34 13.75 -21.07
N SER A 619 26.91 12.87 -20.24
CA SER A 619 27.54 11.63 -20.73
C SER A 619 26.55 10.68 -21.40
N LEU A 620 25.34 10.56 -20.82
CA LEU A 620 24.30 9.73 -21.41
C LEU A 620 23.83 10.29 -22.76
N LEU A 621 23.58 11.59 -22.86
CA LEU A 621 23.15 12.23 -24.09
C LEU A 621 24.24 12.10 -25.16
N ASN A 622 25.50 12.33 -24.82
CA ASN A 622 26.64 12.16 -25.74
C ASN A 622 26.76 10.74 -26.24
N THR A 623 26.67 9.74 -25.34
CA THR A 623 26.75 8.33 -25.74
C THR A 623 25.60 7.91 -26.64
N LEU A 624 24.41 8.39 -26.39
CA LEU A 624 23.22 8.07 -27.21
C LEU A 624 23.23 8.80 -28.54
N SER A 625 23.69 10.05 -28.59
CA SER A 625 23.81 10.82 -29.84
C SER A 625 25.04 10.47 -30.66
N GLY A 626 26.10 9.99 -30.03
CA GLY A 626 27.42 9.78 -30.64
C GLY A 626 28.23 11.09 -30.74
N LEU A 627 27.85 12.13 -30.01
CA LEU A 627 28.51 13.43 -29.95
C LEU A 627 29.45 13.53 -28.73
N ASN A 628 30.23 14.58 -28.68
CA ASN A 628 31.07 14.91 -27.51
C ASN A 628 30.91 16.41 -27.20
N SER A 629 29.73 16.81 -26.76
CA SER A 629 29.34 18.18 -26.49
C SER A 629 29.26 18.46 -24.97
N THR A 630 29.48 19.70 -24.59
CA THR A 630 29.20 20.21 -23.26
C THR A 630 27.84 20.93 -23.29
N TYR A 631 26.94 20.51 -22.40
CA TYR A 631 25.60 21.10 -22.39
C TYR A 631 25.43 22.09 -21.23
N PHE A 632 25.98 21.82 -20.05
CA PHE A 632 25.77 22.65 -18.87
C PHE A 632 27.00 23.50 -18.56
N LYS A 633 26.77 24.78 -18.25
CA LYS A 633 27.77 25.72 -17.73
C LYS A 633 27.21 26.41 -16.48
N ARG A 634 28.05 26.78 -15.55
CA ARG A 634 27.63 27.60 -14.40
C ARG A 634 27.24 28.99 -14.88
N ALA A 635 26.08 29.45 -14.49
CA ALA A 635 25.62 30.82 -14.75
C ALA A 635 26.16 31.75 -13.62
N PRO A 636 26.74 32.90 -13.95
CA PRO A 636 27.19 33.89 -12.95
C PRO A 636 25.97 34.34 -12.12
N SER A 637 26.14 34.37 -10.80
CA SER A 637 25.08 34.75 -9.91
C SER A 637 25.60 35.54 -8.70
N GLN A 638 24.79 36.45 -8.21
CA GLN A 638 25.09 37.28 -7.05
C GLN A 638 23.90 37.28 -6.11
N LEU A 639 24.20 37.09 -4.79
CA LEU A 639 23.21 37.29 -3.74
C LEU A 639 22.85 38.79 -3.64
N PHE A 640 21.58 39.11 -3.92
CA PHE A 640 21.09 40.49 -3.98
C PHE A 640 20.18 40.81 -2.76
N ASP A 641 20.42 40.18 -1.67
CA ASP A 641 19.62 40.31 -0.45
C ASP A 641 20.52 40.81 0.68
N LYS A 642 20.23 42.04 1.18
CA LYS A 642 21.03 42.68 2.22
C LYS A 642 20.91 42.04 3.59
N ASP A 643 19.77 41.36 3.85
CA ASP A 643 19.48 40.75 5.15
C ASP A 643 19.90 39.28 5.21
N ALA A 644 20.26 38.70 4.09
CA ALA A 644 20.76 37.33 4.03
C ALA A 644 22.28 37.30 4.32
N LYS A 645 22.71 36.41 5.20
CA LYS A 645 24.11 36.21 5.55
C LYS A 645 24.69 35.03 4.78
N SER A 646 25.78 35.26 4.05
CA SER A 646 26.56 34.19 3.44
C SER A 646 27.80 33.93 4.27
N LEU A 647 27.86 32.78 4.96
CA LEU A 647 28.98 32.39 5.84
C LEU A 647 29.35 30.93 5.55
N ASN A 648 30.62 30.62 5.36
CA ASN A 648 31.12 29.24 5.20
C ASN A 648 30.38 28.42 4.15
N GLN A 649 30.15 28.98 2.96
CA GLN A 649 29.40 28.37 1.86
C GLN A 649 27.89 28.10 2.13
N ARG A 650 27.32 28.63 3.20
CA ARG A 650 25.91 28.60 3.50
C ARG A 650 25.29 30.01 3.46
N VAL A 651 24.07 30.07 2.96
CA VAL A 651 23.22 31.25 3.02
C VAL A 651 22.19 31.03 4.11
N ALA A 652 22.03 32.00 4.98
CA ALA A 652 21.04 31.98 6.05
C ALA A 652 20.30 33.32 6.15
N LYS A 653 18.99 33.23 6.42
CA LYS A 653 18.17 34.41 6.69
C LYS A 653 17.14 34.09 7.77
N ASN A 654 16.93 35.06 8.68
CA ASN A 654 15.95 34.96 9.74
C ASN A 654 15.09 36.23 9.75
N VAL A 655 13.78 36.09 9.75
CA VAL A 655 12.79 37.17 9.78
C VAL A 655 11.91 37.12 11.02
N SER A 656 12.28 36.32 12.03
CA SER A 656 11.49 36.15 13.25
C SER A 656 11.19 37.46 14.01
N ASN A 657 12.02 38.47 13.81
CA ASN A 657 11.87 39.80 14.42
C ASN A 657 11.22 40.83 13.49
N SER A 658 10.66 40.41 12.36
CA SER A 658 9.99 41.29 11.39
C SER A 658 8.52 40.94 11.27
N ASN A 659 7.72 41.84 10.69
CA ASN A 659 6.30 41.59 10.37
C ASN A 659 6.10 40.63 9.19
N LYS A 660 7.16 39.94 8.73
CA LYS A 660 7.08 38.99 7.61
C LYS A 660 6.80 37.58 8.14
N ASP A 661 5.88 36.92 7.52
CA ASP A 661 5.47 35.55 7.90
C ASP A 661 6.36 34.46 7.29
N PHE A 662 7.26 34.81 6.36
CA PHE A 662 8.14 33.87 5.66
C PHE A 662 9.41 34.54 5.13
N VAL A 663 10.46 33.72 4.93
CA VAL A 663 11.75 34.16 4.38
C VAL A 663 11.66 34.26 2.86
N THR A 664 12.20 35.34 2.28
CA THR A 664 12.51 35.46 0.85
C THR A 664 13.96 35.85 0.69
N ILE A 665 14.68 35.19 -0.23
CA ILE A 665 16.06 35.46 -0.58
C ILE A 665 16.14 35.75 -2.08
N THR A 666 16.82 36.81 -2.48
CA THR A 666 16.86 37.30 -3.87
C THR A 666 18.27 37.15 -4.44
N TYR A 667 18.35 36.61 -5.66
CA TYR A 667 19.55 36.51 -6.46
C TYR A 667 19.39 37.28 -7.77
N GLN A 668 20.47 37.82 -8.28
CA GLN A 668 20.63 38.25 -9.66
C GLN A 668 21.52 37.21 -10.38
N VAL A 669 21.07 36.73 -11.54
CA VAL A 669 21.73 35.71 -12.34
C VAL A 669 21.84 36.20 -13.77
N ILE A 670 22.99 36.05 -14.40
CA ILE A 670 23.18 36.33 -15.83
C ILE A 670 22.85 35.02 -16.57
N ALA A 671 21.72 35.03 -17.27
CA ALA A 671 21.36 33.97 -18.20
C ALA A 671 22.07 34.20 -19.54
N PRO A 672 22.94 33.27 -20.00
CA PRO A 672 23.53 33.34 -21.33
C PRO A 672 22.47 33.27 -22.44
N PRO A 673 22.75 33.75 -23.65
CA PRO A 673 21.82 33.60 -24.75
C PRO A 673 21.61 32.12 -25.10
N HIS A 674 20.43 31.82 -25.64
CA HIS A 674 20.04 30.43 -26.02
C HIS A 674 20.23 29.42 -24.91
N SER A 675 19.82 29.78 -23.70
CA SER A 675 20.01 28.89 -22.53
C SER A 675 18.73 28.60 -21.75
N GLN A 676 18.59 27.35 -21.29
CA GLN A 676 17.61 26.97 -20.26
C GLN A 676 18.30 27.08 -18.92
N LEU A 677 17.75 27.89 -18.02
CA LEU A 677 18.36 28.15 -16.71
C LEU A 677 17.80 27.21 -15.64
N TYR A 678 18.65 26.72 -14.74
CA TYR A 678 18.32 25.86 -13.60
C TYR A 678 18.98 26.36 -12.32
N VAL A 679 18.37 26.05 -11.17
CA VAL A 679 18.96 26.25 -9.85
C VAL A 679 18.95 24.95 -9.06
N SER A 680 20.08 24.65 -8.39
CA SER A 680 20.17 23.63 -7.35
C SER A 680 20.33 24.31 -5.99
N ILE A 681 19.53 23.90 -4.99
CA ILE A 681 19.50 24.48 -3.63
C ILE A 681 19.73 23.31 -2.65
N PRO A 682 20.97 22.94 -2.36
CA PRO A 682 21.26 21.79 -1.54
C PRO A 682 21.15 22.09 -0.04
N ASN A 683 20.87 21.05 0.74
CA ASN A 683 20.93 21.03 2.20
C ASN A 683 20.12 22.12 2.87
N ILE A 684 18.83 22.24 2.49
CA ILE A 684 17.91 23.22 3.11
C ILE A 684 17.61 22.80 4.54
N SER A 685 17.78 23.70 5.49
CA SER A 685 17.36 23.58 6.87
C SER A 685 16.15 24.46 7.11
N TRP A 686 15.04 23.84 7.46
CA TRP A 686 13.74 24.49 7.66
C TRP A 686 13.53 24.88 9.13
N SER A 687 12.77 25.94 9.38
CA SER A 687 12.35 26.31 10.76
C SER A 687 11.00 25.71 11.12
N ASP A 688 10.24 25.24 10.14
CA ASP A 688 9.00 24.47 10.30
C ASP A 688 9.15 23.11 9.58
N ASP A 689 9.29 22.04 10.35
CA ASP A 689 9.44 20.68 9.83
C ASP A 689 8.19 20.15 9.12
N ASN A 690 7.06 20.83 9.27
CA ASN A 690 5.81 20.44 8.60
C ASN A 690 5.60 21.17 7.26
N ASN A 691 6.45 22.13 6.91
CA ASN A 691 6.28 22.95 5.71
C ASN A 691 7.58 23.09 4.92
N HIS A 692 7.78 22.16 3.99
CA HIS A 692 8.91 22.14 3.07
C HIS A 692 8.52 22.72 1.69
N SER A 693 7.87 23.86 1.66
CA SER A 693 7.42 24.52 0.42
C SER A 693 8.41 25.60 -0.02
N LEU A 694 8.67 25.67 -1.33
CA LEU A 694 9.50 26.68 -1.97
C LEU A 694 8.68 27.34 -3.09
N SER A 695 8.63 28.68 -3.08
CA SER A 695 8.11 29.45 -4.20
C SER A 695 9.26 30.13 -4.93
N ILE A 696 9.43 29.87 -6.21
CA ILE A 696 10.46 30.47 -7.05
C ILE A 696 9.81 31.51 -7.96
N THR A 697 10.21 32.75 -7.82
CA THR A 697 9.76 33.84 -8.70
C THR A 697 10.89 34.22 -9.63
N VAL A 698 10.63 34.14 -10.94
CA VAL A 698 11.56 34.53 -12.00
C VAL A 698 10.93 35.69 -12.76
N ASN A 699 11.57 36.87 -12.75
CA ASN A 699 11.07 38.09 -13.42
C ASN A 699 9.59 38.41 -13.15
N GLY A 700 9.12 38.17 -11.92
CA GLY A 700 7.74 38.42 -11.48
C GLY A 700 6.78 37.23 -11.62
N VAL A 701 7.14 36.17 -12.34
CA VAL A 701 6.32 34.95 -12.46
C VAL A 701 6.70 33.97 -11.36
N THR A 702 5.74 33.57 -10.53
CA THR A 702 5.95 32.68 -9.39
C THR A 702 5.47 31.26 -9.68
N LYS A 703 6.32 30.27 -9.39
CA LYS A 703 6.02 28.84 -9.43
C LYS A 703 6.22 28.23 -8.05
N ASN A 704 5.22 27.54 -7.54
CA ASN A 704 5.32 26.84 -6.27
C ASN A 704 5.93 25.45 -6.50
N GLN A 705 6.89 25.09 -5.67
CA GLN A 705 7.62 23.82 -5.71
C GLN A 705 7.54 23.13 -4.35
N VAL A 706 7.51 21.81 -4.35
CA VAL A 706 7.66 21.01 -3.13
C VAL A 706 9.09 20.49 -3.10
N THR A 707 9.77 20.68 -1.99
CA THR A 707 11.18 20.28 -1.81
C THR A 707 11.25 19.06 -0.89
N ASP A 708 10.79 17.94 -1.36
CA ASP A 708 10.74 16.67 -0.61
C ASP A 708 11.91 15.72 -0.93
N ASN A 709 13.10 16.25 -1.14
CA ASN A 709 14.30 15.51 -1.54
C ASN A 709 14.19 14.70 -2.85
N THR A 710 13.15 14.93 -3.63
CA THR A 710 12.93 14.21 -4.90
C THR A 710 13.50 14.92 -6.12
N PHE A 711 14.07 16.13 -5.97
CA PHE A 711 14.56 16.97 -7.06
C PHE A 711 15.91 17.61 -6.74
N ASP A 712 16.79 17.56 -7.73
CA ASP A 712 18.08 18.24 -7.65
C ASP A 712 18.05 19.66 -8.24
N PHE A 713 17.18 19.88 -9.23
CA PHE A 713 17.17 21.08 -10.03
C PHE A 713 15.76 21.63 -10.22
N PHE A 714 15.65 22.96 -10.12
CA PHE A 714 14.42 23.69 -10.42
C PHE A 714 14.62 24.48 -11.69
N ASP A 715 13.67 24.38 -12.61
CA ASP A 715 13.67 25.08 -13.86
C ASP A 715 13.29 26.55 -13.68
N LEU A 716 14.12 27.45 -14.18
CA LEU A 716 13.97 28.89 -14.12
C LEU A 716 13.52 29.51 -15.43
N GLY A 717 13.45 28.73 -16.51
CA GLY A 717 12.97 29.16 -17.82
C GLY A 717 14.05 29.27 -18.88
N TYR A 718 13.59 29.49 -20.11
CA TYR A 718 14.40 29.66 -21.30
C TYR A 718 14.64 31.15 -21.60
N PHE A 719 15.86 31.49 -22.02
CA PHE A 719 16.30 32.82 -22.38
C PHE A 719 16.96 32.78 -23.75
N GLU A 720 16.37 33.48 -24.71
CA GLU A 720 16.86 33.55 -26.09
C GLU A 720 18.04 34.50 -26.19
N THR A 721 18.02 35.60 -25.43
CA THR A 721 19.08 36.61 -25.36
C THR A 721 19.71 36.67 -23.98
N GLU A 722 20.94 37.17 -23.91
CA GLU A 722 21.59 37.40 -22.61
C GLU A 722 20.70 38.34 -21.76
N SER A 723 20.43 37.89 -20.56
CA SER A 723 19.49 38.59 -19.66
C SER A 723 19.94 38.54 -18.22
N MET A 724 19.82 39.69 -17.53
CA MET A 724 19.95 39.74 -16.08
C MET A 724 18.61 39.35 -15.44
N VAL A 725 18.58 38.24 -14.79
CA VAL A 725 17.36 37.61 -14.24
C VAL A 725 17.33 37.79 -12.72
N THR A 726 16.23 38.36 -12.21
CA THR A 726 15.97 38.44 -10.79
C THR A 726 15.20 37.18 -10.32
N ILE A 727 15.80 36.43 -9.45
CA ILE A 727 15.25 35.17 -8.89
C ILE A 727 14.98 35.37 -7.41
N LYS A 728 13.73 35.18 -6.98
CA LYS A 728 13.35 35.21 -5.57
C LYS A 728 12.99 33.79 -5.12
N LEU A 729 13.68 33.33 -4.10
CA LEU A 729 13.42 32.08 -3.40
C LEU A 729 12.64 32.40 -2.12
N SER A 730 11.37 32.05 -2.08
CA SER A 730 10.49 32.30 -0.93
C SER A 730 10.11 30.97 -0.28
N PHE A 731 10.15 30.93 1.06
CA PHE A 731 9.94 29.73 1.88
C PHE A 731 8.69 29.92 2.76
N PRO A 732 7.48 29.67 2.22
CA PRO A 732 6.22 29.87 2.92
C PRO A 732 6.20 29.14 4.28
N GLY A 733 5.65 29.80 5.32
CA GLY A 733 5.55 29.24 6.65
C GLY A 733 6.86 29.20 7.47
N ASN A 734 8.02 29.48 6.84
CA ASN A 734 9.31 29.41 7.50
C ASN A 734 9.85 30.82 7.82
N LYS A 735 10.11 31.11 9.09
CA LYS A 735 10.67 32.36 9.59
C LYS A 735 12.20 32.39 9.62
N ALA A 736 12.84 31.23 9.54
CA ALA A 736 14.28 31.08 9.40
C ALA A 736 14.60 29.97 8.39
N ILE A 737 15.57 30.21 7.53
CA ILE A 737 16.03 29.25 6.52
C ILE A 737 17.55 29.33 6.43
N SER A 738 18.19 28.17 6.22
CA SER A 738 19.56 28.12 5.76
C SER A 738 19.76 26.99 4.75
N PHE A 739 20.64 27.20 3.78
CA PHE A 739 20.98 26.21 2.75
C PHE A 739 22.40 26.46 2.24
N ASP A 740 23.02 25.47 1.61
CA ASP A 740 24.32 25.67 0.98
C ASP A 740 24.20 26.62 -0.20
N ASN A 741 25.26 27.31 -0.56
CA ASN A 741 25.23 28.26 -1.67
C ASN A 741 24.57 27.62 -2.91
N PRO A 742 23.48 28.20 -3.44
CA PRO A 742 22.82 27.65 -4.60
C PRO A 742 23.72 27.72 -5.81
N SER A 743 23.58 26.72 -6.67
CA SER A 743 24.30 26.68 -7.95
C SER A 743 23.32 26.92 -9.09
N PHE A 744 23.62 27.92 -9.91
CA PHE A 744 22.86 28.22 -11.11
C PHE A 744 23.58 27.65 -12.33
N TYR A 745 22.82 27.00 -13.20
CA TYR A 745 23.34 26.36 -14.40
C TYR A 745 22.56 26.80 -15.62
N ALA A 746 23.26 27.07 -16.68
CA ALA A 746 22.71 27.33 -18.00
C ALA A 746 22.96 26.13 -18.90
N LEU A 747 21.90 25.55 -19.45
CA LEU A 747 21.99 24.54 -20.48
C LEU A 747 21.99 25.21 -21.85
N ASP A 748 23.03 24.94 -22.64
CA ASP A 748 23.16 25.37 -24.01
C ASP A 748 22.13 24.64 -24.89
N THR A 749 21.09 25.38 -25.31
CA THR A 749 19.99 24.81 -26.09
C THR A 749 20.36 24.51 -27.53
N GLN A 750 21.38 25.14 -28.09
CA GLN A 750 21.85 24.87 -29.45
C GLN A 750 22.56 23.52 -29.50
N ASN A 751 23.51 23.26 -28.59
CA ASN A 751 24.17 21.97 -28.52
C ASN A 751 23.20 20.84 -28.16
N TYR A 752 22.26 21.13 -27.28
CA TYR A 752 21.17 20.19 -26.92
C TYR A 752 20.31 19.85 -28.14
N GLN A 753 19.91 20.85 -28.95
CA GLN A 753 19.07 20.64 -30.13
C GLN A 753 19.79 19.73 -31.15
N ILE A 754 21.08 20.02 -31.44
CA ILE A 754 21.89 19.18 -32.34
C ILE A 754 21.92 17.72 -31.87
N ALA A 755 22.07 17.49 -30.57
CA ALA A 755 22.10 16.14 -30.03
C ALA A 755 20.75 15.42 -30.15
N MET A 756 19.65 16.13 -29.89
CA MET A 756 18.31 15.55 -29.99
C MET A 756 17.90 15.30 -31.43
N ASP A 757 18.25 16.22 -32.36
CA ASP A 757 18.04 16.01 -33.81
C ASP A 757 18.80 14.77 -34.27
N THR A 758 20.08 14.63 -33.89
CA THR A 758 20.87 13.44 -34.21
C THR A 758 20.24 12.14 -33.70
N ILE A 759 19.62 12.14 -32.52
CA ILE A 759 18.91 10.97 -31.96
C ILE A 759 17.61 10.73 -32.73
N ASN A 760 16.80 11.76 -32.96
CA ASN A 760 15.44 11.64 -33.51
C ASN A 760 15.41 11.43 -35.03
N GLU A 761 16.46 11.80 -35.75
CA GLU A 761 16.63 11.51 -37.19
C GLU A 761 16.91 10.04 -37.49
N ARG A 762 17.33 9.27 -36.48
CA ARG A 762 17.57 7.84 -36.68
C ARG A 762 16.25 7.08 -36.85
N ASP A 763 16.25 6.20 -37.83
CA ASP A 763 15.03 5.48 -38.24
C ASP A 763 14.67 4.38 -37.24
N SER A 764 13.93 4.77 -36.20
CA SER A 764 13.30 3.85 -35.25
C SER A 764 11.87 4.27 -34.99
N LYS A 765 10.92 3.33 -35.08
CA LYS A 765 9.50 3.58 -34.80
C LYS A 765 8.99 2.60 -33.77
N VAL A 766 8.48 3.12 -32.67
CA VAL A 766 8.04 2.31 -31.51
C VAL A 766 6.54 2.37 -31.36
N THR A 767 5.93 1.18 -31.22
CA THR A 767 4.52 1.03 -30.84
C THR A 767 4.40 0.03 -29.70
N THR A 768 3.38 0.18 -28.89
CA THR A 768 3.10 -0.74 -27.78
C THR A 768 1.70 -1.31 -27.89
N SER A 769 1.53 -2.54 -27.48
CA SER A 769 0.21 -3.18 -27.37
C SER A 769 0.20 -4.15 -26.19
N LYS A 770 -0.61 -3.88 -25.19
CA LYS A 770 -0.69 -4.68 -23.96
C LYS A 770 0.69 -4.85 -23.30
N ASN A 771 1.22 -6.07 -23.29
CA ASN A 771 2.52 -6.42 -22.71
C ASN A 771 3.63 -6.59 -23.77
N LYS A 772 3.48 -5.95 -24.93
CA LYS A 772 4.45 -6.02 -26.04
C LYS A 772 4.90 -4.65 -26.47
N VAL A 773 6.18 -4.58 -26.89
CA VAL A 773 6.77 -3.42 -27.54
C VAL A 773 7.28 -3.85 -28.91
N PHE A 774 6.92 -3.11 -29.93
CA PHE A 774 7.33 -3.34 -31.30
C PHE A 774 8.20 -2.18 -31.75
N VAL A 775 9.37 -2.50 -32.31
CA VAL A 775 10.32 -1.50 -32.80
C VAL A 775 10.70 -1.88 -34.22
N ASP A 776 10.31 -1.08 -35.20
CA ASP A 776 10.84 -1.14 -36.54
C ASP A 776 12.08 -0.26 -36.60
N TYR A 777 13.21 -0.78 -37.08
CA TYR A 777 14.47 -0.05 -37.14
C TYR A 777 15.15 -0.20 -38.50
N SER A 778 16.00 0.79 -38.83
CA SER A 778 16.90 0.73 -39.99
C SER A 778 18.26 1.31 -39.57
N SER A 779 19.32 0.53 -39.65
CA SER A 779 20.67 0.97 -39.29
C SER A 779 21.69 0.60 -40.36
N LYS A 780 22.65 1.50 -40.63
CA LYS A 780 23.76 1.24 -41.58
C LYS A 780 24.81 0.31 -41.01
N THR A 781 24.97 0.28 -39.72
CA THR A 781 25.95 -0.48 -38.95
C THR A 781 25.28 -1.38 -37.92
N ASN A 782 26.02 -2.30 -37.30
CA ASN A 782 25.57 -2.96 -36.09
C ASN A 782 25.41 -1.90 -34.99
N ALA A 783 24.22 -1.86 -34.38
CA ALA A 783 23.81 -0.83 -33.42
C ALA A 783 23.12 -1.43 -32.20
N SER A 784 22.74 -0.60 -31.27
CA SER A 784 21.88 -1.01 -30.15
C SER A 784 20.59 -0.21 -30.14
N LEU A 785 19.51 -0.86 -29.77
CA LEU A 785 18.30 -0.19 -29.33
C LEU A 785 18.37 -0.07 -27.81
N PHE A 786 18.51 1.17 -27.32
CA PHE A 786 18.48 1.51 -25.91
C PHE A 786 17.02 1.79 -25.49
N PHE A 787 16.50 1.01 -24.57
CA PHE A 787 15.12 1.13 -24.09
C PHE A 787 15.06 1.86 -22.75
N THR A 788 14.30 2.94 -22.67
CA THR A 788 13.96 3.62 -21.41
C THR A 788 12.88 2.86 -20.65
N ILE A 789 13.07 1.55 -20.49
CA ILE A 789 12.21 0.62 -19.79
C ILE A 789 13.03 -0.04 -18.68
N PRO A 790 12.51 -0.18 -17.46
CA PRO A 790 13.18 -0.92 -16.39
C PRO A 790 13.55 -2.34 -16.82
N TYR A 791 14.78 -2.74 -16.52
CA TYR A 791 15.20 -4.12 -16.77
C TYR A 791 14.45 -5.07 -15.83
N ASP A 792 13.78 -6.05 -16.43
CA ASP A 792 13.12 -7.13 -15.72
C ASP A 792 13.33 -8.46 -16.45
N LYS A 793 13.53 -9.54 -15.68
CA LYS A 793 13.73 -10.89 -16.23
C LYS A 793 12.50 -11.44 -16.97
N GLY A 794 11.35 -10.85 -16.79
CA GLY A 794 10.11 -11.17 -17.49
C GLY A 794 10.11 -10.76 -18.96
N TRP A 795 11.01 -9.86 -19.37
CA TRP A 795 11.13 -9.45 -20.76
C TRP A 795 11.87 -10.49 -21.61
N THR A 796 11.36 -10.74 -22.80
CA THR A 796 12.00 -11.52 -23.85
C THR A 796 11.99 -10.72 -25.15
N ALA A 797 13.03 -10.89 -25.97
CA ALA A 797 13.18 -10.19 -27.24
C ALA A 797 13.32 -11.14 -28.42
N THR A 798 12.77 -10.72 -29.56
CA THR A 798 13.03 -11.34 -30.85
C THR A 798 13.39 -10.29 -31.88
N ILE A 799 14.30 -10.60 -32.80
CA ILE A 799 14.55 -9.82 -34.02
C ILE A 799 14.12 -10.69 -35.21
N ASN A 800 13.19 -10.19 -36.00
CA ASN A 800 12.66 -10.93 -37.15
C ASN A 800 12.30 -12.38 -36.77
N HIS A 801 11.58 -12.56 -35.67
CA HIS A 801 11.14 -13.85 -35.08
C HIS A 801 12.25 -14.73 -34.43
N LYS A 802 13.53 -14.36 -34.54
CA LYS A 802 14.62 -15.09 -33.88
C LYS A 802 14.84 -14.53 -32.48
N LYS A 803 14.94 -15.38 -31.44
CA LYS A 803 15.22 -14.97 -30.07
C LYS A 803 16.61 -14.31 -29.97
N VAL A 804 16.66 -13.21 -29.24
CA VAL A 804 17.89 -12.49 -28.93
C VAL A 804 17.97 -12.17 -27.44
N LYS A 805 19.18 -11.91 -26.97
CA LYS A 805 19.43 -11.61 -25.56
C LYS A 805 19.13 -10.14 -25.29
N ILE A 806 18.35 -9.86 -24.25
CA ILE A 806 18.22 -8.53 -23.64
C ILE A 806 19.41 -8.35 -22.70
N GLN A 807 20.08 -7.21 -22.79
CA GLN A 807 21.19 -6.85 -21.92
C GLN A 807 20.76 -5.69 -21.02
N ARG A 808 21.35 -5.59 -19.82
CA ARG A 808 21.17 -4.42 -18.94
C ARG A 808 21.93 -3.22 -19.52
N ALA A 809 21.26 -2.07 -19.55
CA ALA A 809 21.85 -0.79 -19.89
C ALA A 809 21.77 0.13 -18.66
N GLN A 810 22.86 0.79 -18.32
CA GLN A 810 22.96 1.69 -17.16
C GLN A 810 22.42 1.07 -15.85
N LYS A 811 22.64 -0.21 -15.64
CA LYS A 811 22.15 -1.02 -14.49
C LYS A 811 20.61 -1.10 -14.42
N GLY A 812 19.88 -0.04 -14.74
CA GLY A 812 18.43 0.08 -14.56
C GLY A 812 17.59 -0.16 -15.81
N PHE A 813 18.14 -0.01 -17.00
CA PHE A 813 17.43 -0.08 -18.29
C PHE A 813 17.79 -1.31 -19.10
N MET A 814 17.25 -1.41 -20.31
CA MET A 814 17.49 -2.50 -21.25
C MET A 814 18.11 -2.03 -22.53
N LYS A 815 18.90 -2.91 -23.18
CA LYS A 815 19.29 -2.77 -24.57
C LYS A 815 19.16 -4.08 -25.32
N VAL A 816 19.00 -3.96 -26.63
CA VAL A 816 19.05 -5.07 -27.58
C VAL A 816 19.99 -4.68 -28.71
N ASP A 817 21.06 -5.45 -28.91
CA ASP A 817 21.97 -5.22 -30.03
C ASP A 817 21.30 -5.73 -31.32
N VAL A 818 21.35 -4.92 -32.36
CA VAL A 818 20.68 -5.15 -33.65
C VAL A 818 21.71 -5.15 -34.79
N PRO A 819 21.58 -6.05 -35.80
CA PRO A 819 22.46 -6.05 -36.96
C PRO A 819 22.17 -4.86 -37.88
N SER A 820 23.12 -4.54 -38.76
CA SER A 820 22.90 -3.62 -39.86
C SER A 820 21.74 -4.07 -40.76
N GLY A 821 21.08 -3.09 -41.37
CA GLY A 821 19.91 -3.29 -42.22
C GLY A 821 18.59 -2.93 -41.53
N LYS A 822 17.49 -3.34 -42.15
CA LYS A 822 16.13 -3.16 -41.63
C LYS A 822 15.70 -4.37 -40.83
N GLY A 823 15.00 -4.14 -39.69
CA GLY A 823 14.50 -5.23 -38.89
C GLY A 823 13.36 -4.82 -37.97
N LYS A 824 12.73 -5.81 -37.40
CA LYS A 824 11.67 -5.64 -36.39
C LYS A 824 12.06 -6.32 -35.08
N VAL A 825 12.19 -5.55 -34.03
CA VAL A 825 12.36 -6.06 -32.67
C VAL A 825 11.00 -6.14 -31.98
N VAL A 826 10.73 -7.28 -31.36
CA VAL A 826 9.53 -7.46 -30.54
C VAL A 826 9.95 -7.85 -29.13
N LEU A 827 9.65 -6.98 -28.15
CA LEU A 827 9.73 -7.33 -26.74
C LEU A 827 8.38 -7.85 -26.26
N THR A 828 8.41 -8.91 -25.45
CA THR A 828 7.19 -9.46 -24.81
C THR A 828 7.46 -9.67 -23.34
N PHE A 829 6.60 -9.13 -22.48
CA PHE A 829 6.68 -9.30 -21.03
C PHE A 829 5.73 -10.40 -20.55
N ILE A 830 6.27 -11.32 -19.79
CA ILE A 830 5.53 -12.29 -18.99
C ILE A 830 6.17 -12.30 -17.60
N PRO A 831 5.43 -12.13 -16.50
CA PRO A 831 6.01 -12.10 -15.17
C PRO A 831 6.94 -13.30 -14.93
N TYR A 832 8.16 -13.00 -14.50
CA TYR A 832 9.15 -14.05 -14.30
C TYR A 832 8.67 -15.03 -13.24
N GLY A 833 8.71 -16.32 -13.54
CA GLY A 833 8.18 -17.37 -12.67
C GLY A 833 6.69 -17.71 -12.89
N LEU A 834 5.91 -16.94 -13.65
CA LEU A 834 4.48 -17.21 -13.84
C LEU A 834 4.20 -18.58 -14.47
N LYS A 835 4.92 -18.96 -15.51
CA LYS A 835 4.74 -20.27 -16.17
C LYS A 835 5.06 -21.41 -15.22
N THR A 836 6.18 -21.32 -14.51
CA THR A 836 6.61 -22.31 -13.51
C THR A 836 5.62 -22.35 -12.34
N GLY A 837 5.21 -21.20 -11.83
CA GLY A 837 4.23 -21.09 -10.75
C GLY A 837 2.88 -21.70 -11.13
N SER A 838 2.41 -21.46 -12.36
CA SER A 838 1.17 -22.06 -12.87
C SER A 838 1.25 -23.60 -12.94
N LEU A 839 2.38 -24.13 -13.40
CA LEU A 839 2.59 -25.57 -13.44
C LEU A 839 2.62 -26.18 -12.02
N ILE A 840 3.36 -25.54 -11.08
CA ILE A 840 3.39 -25.96 -9.68
C ILE A 840 2.00 -25.92 -9.07
N SER A 841 1.23 -24.85 -9.29
CA SER A 841 -0.13 -24.73 -8.76
C SER A 841 -1.05 -25.84 -9.29
N LEU A 842 -0.98 -26.15 -10.57
CA LEU A 842 -1.78 -27.21 -11.17
C LEU A 842 -1.43 -28.57 -10.58
N LEU A 843 -0.13 -28.90 -10.53
CA LEU A 843 0.35 -30.18 -9.99
C LEU A 843 0.00 -30.33 -8.51
N ALA A 844 0.22 -29.30 -7.69
CA ALA A 844 -0.12 -29.33 -6.27
C ALA A 844 -1.64 -29.51 -6.03
N SER A 845 -2.47 -28.86 -6.85
CA SER A 845 -3.92 -29.01 -6.77
C SER A 845 -4.37 -30.43 -7.15
N ILE A 846 -3.76 -31.04 -8.17
CA ILE A 846 -4.01 -32.43 -8.56
C ILE A 846 -3.57 -33.37 -7.43
N ILE A 847 -2.36 -33.18 -6.89
CA ILE A 847 -1.83 -33.99 -5.79
C ILE A 847 -2.76 -33.88 -4.58
N PHE A 848 -3.24 -32.69 -4.25
CA PHE A 848 -4.22 -32.52 -3.18
C PHE A 848 -5.51 -33.30 -3.42
N CYS A 849 -6.07 -33.24 -4.62
CA CYS A 849 -7.28 -33.99 -4.97
C CYS A 849 -7.06 -35.50 -4.83
N CYS A 850 -5.94 -36.02 -5.33
CA CYS A 850 -5.56 -37.44 -5.17
C CYS A 850 -5.39 -37.81 -3.68
N TYR A 851 -4.63 -37.00 -2.94
CA TYR A 851 -4.41 -37.20 -1.50
C TYR A 851 -5.72 -37.25 -0.72
N ALA A 852 -6.60 -36.30 -0.93
CA ALA A 852 -7.90 -36.22 -0.28
C ALA A 852 -8.80 -37.42 -0.65
N TYR A 853 -8.76 -37.89 -1.91
CA TYR A 853 -9.50 -39.04 -2.37
C TYR A 853 -9.01 -40.35 -1.73
N PHE A 854 -7.70 -40.60 -1.76
CA PHE A 854 -7.14 -41.84 -1.22
C PHE A 854 -7.38 -41.99 0.29
N ILE A 855 -7.19 -40.93 1.07
CA ILE A 855 -7.44 -40.96 2.51
C ILE A 855 -8.93 -41.16 2.82
N ARG A 856 -9.82 -40.56 2.04
CA ARG A 856 -11.26 -40.80 2.22
C ARG A 856 -11.61 -42.26 1.99
N LYS A 857 -11.03 -42.90 0.95
CA LYS A 857 -11.26 -44.32 0.63
C LYS A 857 -10.76 -45.25 1.75
N THR A 858 -9.56 -45.02 2.28
CA THR A 858 -9.01 -45.79 3.39
C THR A 858 -9.85 -45.66 4.68
N THR A 859 -10.37 -44.48 4.98
CA THR A 859 -11.24 -44.25 6.14
C THR A 859 -12.61 -44.95 6.00
N ILE A 860 -13.14 -45.09 4.79
CA ILE A 860 -14.38 -45.84 4.54
C ILE A 860 -14.15 -47.34 4.70
N ILE A 861 -13.04 -47.85 4.15
CA ILE A 861 -12.70 -49.29 4.24
C ILE A 861 -12.44 -49.72 5.70
N GLN A 862 -11.87 -48.84 6.56
CA GLN A 862 -11.67 -49.14 7.96
C GLN A 862 -12.94 -49.04 8.83
N LYS A 863 -14.02 -48.48 8.31
CA LYS A 863 -15.32 -48.37 8.97
C LYS A 863 -16.35 -49.40 8.49
N SER A 864 -16.12 -50.05 7.33
CA SER A 864 -16.84 -51.22 6.85
C SER A 864 -16.21 -52.51 7.39
#